data_76316ee23db54329cba80736924bc979
#
_entry.id   76316ee23db54329cba80736924bc979
#
_cell.length_a   1.000
_cell.length_b   1.000
_cell.length_c   1.000
_cell.angle_alpha   90.00
_cell.angle_beta   90.00
_cell.angle_gamma   90.00
#
_symmetry.space_group_name_H-M   'P 1'
#
loop_
_entity.id
_entity.type
_entity.pdbx_description
1 polymer ?
#
loop_
_entity_poly.entity_id
_entity_poly.type
_entity_poly.pdbx_seq_one_letter_code
_entity_poly.pdbx_strand_id
1 'polypeptide(L)'
;LSISLAATALFTGGTAYAAETSAAAQSGTLSDGKNKYSAYSALYAAAETPDNTVVIPGEKNFTAADGAEAAAGSYGGRDGVLIWKSKGGSVTWRFEMPSDGKYSVRLTYFSLDADAQDIELGLLLDGKTPFFEASQLVLPKCFHSETEITKDKNGNDIRPKQIPYDEWITEPLGDHTGVSDKPYGFYLTGGAHTLTLTGALAGIGIEKIELYNEKEPVSYSEYSKGAKTAGKEYTKVYEAEAPLYQSAKTLYPVYDRTSIDTSPSDPIKLRYNTIGQSNYSSHGQYIVWTVEVPEDGYYYLGARIRQNISTGTNSYRRLYVNGSVPFKEAESIKFEFNNRWQDYVFGGSEPWLIKLNKGENQLKLEVVSGDMTEVIAELQELVTNVNELYREIIMITGASPDTYRDYHIDKEIKDFNERVKNMSDKAQSVFDRAVSLGNSRSGNFSAITKLKLLLDGFIKKPAEVPSNISTLSSYASGISGLMTTVKSQPLELDTITVSTVTDKLSTKRRGFWGNIAFQAKAFAGSFSEDYSSIGSGDEETNRKIEVWVSTGRDQATVLKSLSDGVFTPKTGITANISIVAQSLIQASLSGMSPDVVLFVDQGSPVNLAMRGGLTPLSGFDTFKDVTARFQAHSMDAYLYNGDYYAIPVSESFSMMFYRTDIFESLNLTPPETWDDMYKIIRVLQQNNLTVGIPNADSSNVMAVDTGVFATLLYQRGEKYYTDDMKSTNFDSDGGIDTFNIWTEFYKDYGLPNQYNFLNRFRSGDMPIGLNGYTFYGMLKQTAPEIDGLWKMALIPGTRDENGNINRSVCATGTCAVIMKGSRDKEAAWKYIDWITDTDAQSSYGQEMEALLGSSSRFTPANVKALSNLSWTYNEQQLINSQWKDSFMLPQIPGSYIVDRNLISAFRKVVYSSANPRETIVAYNNTIENEILRKRKEFKLD
;
A
#
# COMPACT_ATOMS: atom_id res chain seq x y z
N LEU A 1 -3.88 -12.87 -50.77
CA LEU A 1 -2.50 -12.42 -51.12
C LEU A 1 -2.15 -11.06 -50.50
N SER A 2 -3.13 -10.32 -49.90
CA SER A 2 -2.91 -9.01 -49.25
C SER A 2 -2.95 -9.08 -47.72
N ILE A 3 -3.17 -10.23 -47.10
CA ILE A 3 -3.18 -10.45 -45.64
C ILE A 3 -1.83 -10.97 -45.14
N SER A 4 -1.02 -11.56 -46.04
CA SER A 4 0.29 -12.11 -45.68
C SER A 4 1.42 -11.06 -45.57
N LEU A 5 1.24 -9.82 -46.06
CA LEU A 5 2.24 -8.78 -45.99
C LEU A 5 2.09 -7.87 -44.74
N ALA A 6 0.93 -7.84 -44.11
CA ALA A 6 0.73 -7.09 -42.88
C ALA A 6 1.25 -7.82 -41.63
N ALA A 7 1.30 -9.17 -41.68
CA ALA A 7 1.82 -9.99 -40.58
C ALA A 7 3.36 -9.93 -40.48
N THR A 8 4.06 -9.67 -41.58
CA THR A 8 5.53 -9.63 -41.60
C THR A 8 6.11 -8.30 -41.09
N ALA A 9 5.30 -7.24 -41.04
CA ALA A 9 5.74 -5.96 -40.52
C ALA A 9 5.63 -5.82 -38.98
N LEU A 10 4.82 -6.68 -38.34
CA LEU A 10 4.63 -6.71 -36.87
C LEU A 10 5.67 -7.55 -36.13
N PHE A 11 6.42 -8.43 -36.81
CA PHE A 11 7.42 -9.29 -36.17
C PHE A 11 8.86 -8.73 -36.20
N THR A 12 9.09 -7.56 -36.78
CA THR A 12 10.39 -6.88 -36.73
C THR A 12 10.57 -6.01 -35.47
N GLY A 13 9.57 -5.95 -34.59
CA GLY A 13 9.59 -5.11 -33.40
C GLY A 13 10.59 -5.53 -32.32
N GLY A 14 10.90 -6.83 -32.19
CA GLY A 14 11.82 -7.31 -31.14
C GLY A 14 13.30 -7.09 -31.42
N THR A 15 13.70 -7.14 -32.66
CA THR A 15 15.08 -6.76 -33.09
C THR A 15 15.21 -5.26 -33.40
N ALA A 16 14.09 -4.59 -33.74
CA ALA A 16 14.03 -3.15 -33.81
C ALA A 16 14.17 -2.50 -32.42
N TYR A 17 13.62 -3.09 -31.36
CA TYR A 17 13.73 -2.56 -30.01
C TYR A 17 15.17 -2.61 -29.48
N ALA A 18 15.92 -3.68 -29.73
CA ALA A 18 17.36 -3.73 -29.43
C ALA A 18 18.21 -2.88 -30.40
N ALA A 19 17.78 -2.72 -31.65
CA ALA A 19 18.42 -1.87 -32.63
C ALA A 19 18.01 -0.38 -32.49
N GLU A 20 16.76 -0.11 -32.07
CA GLU A 20 16.32 1.26 -31.73
C GLU A 20 16.89 1.70 -30.38
N THR A 21 17.10 0.82 -29.38
CA THR A 21 17.87 1.18 -28.19
C THR A 21 19.34 1.46 -28.54
N SER A 22 19.95 0.74 -29.45
CA SER A 22 21.30 1.05 -29.91
C SER A 22 21.34 2.28 -30.84
N ALA A 23 20.30 2.51 -31.64
CA ALA A 23 20.15 3.69 -32.49
C ALA A 23 19.67 4.93 -31.70
N ALA A 24 18.83 4.76 -30.69
CA ALA A 24 18.45 5.81 -29.76
C ALA A 24 19.62 6.22 -28.86
N ALA A 25 20.51 5.29 -28.51
CA ALA A 25 21.76 5.59 -27.83
C ALA A 25 22.69 6.50 -28.67
N GLN A 26 22.58 6.39 -29.99
CA GLN A 26 23.30 7.27 -30.92
C GLN A 26 22.55 8.60 -31.20
N SER A 27 21.24 8.67 -30.96
CA SER A 27 20.41 9.86 -31.26
C SER A 27 20.03 10.69 -30.03
N GLY A 28 20.30 10.21 -28.80
CA GLY A 28 20.03 10.95 -27.57
C GLY A 28 18.53 11.15 -27.21
N THR A 29 17.59 10.44 -27.86
CA THR A 29 16.18 10.58 -27.61
C THR A 29 15.62 9.35 -26.86
N LEU A 30 15.58 9.44 -25.52
CA LEU A 30 14.79 8.54 -24.69
C LEU A 30 13.29 8.87 -24.82
N SER A 31 12.43 7.85 -24.79
CA SER A 31 11.00 8.09 -24.70
C SER A 31 10.65 8.68 -23.31
N ASP A 32 9.98 9.80 -23.29
CA ASP A 32 9.66 10.58 -22.11
C ASP A 32 8.94 9.73 -21.04
N GLY A 33 9.62 9.45 -19.91
CA GLY A 33 9.09 8.76 -18.72
C GLY A 33 8.67 7.31 -18.89
N LYS A 34 8.87 6.66 -20.03
CA LYS A 34 8.43 5.28 -20.28
C LYS A 34 9.44 4.21 -19.87
N ASN A 35 10.73 4.54 -19.89
CA ASN A 35 11.77 3.58 -19.53
C ASN A 35 11.99 3.54 -18.01
N LYS A 36 12.20 2.36 -17.46
CA LYS A 36 12.60 2.21 -16.05
C LYS A 36 14.02 2.73 -15.81
N TYR A 37 14.32 3.12 -14.57
CA TYR A 37 15.66 3.58 -14.17
C TYR A 37 16.77 2.59 -14.53
N SER A 38 16.52 1.29 -14.44
CA SER A 38 17.49 0.25 -14.83
C SER A 38 17.97 0.40 -16.28
N ALA A 39 17.04 0.63 -17.21
CA ALA A 39 17.37 0.87 -18.63
C ALA A 39 18.09 2.22 -18.83
N TYR A 40 17.63 3.26 -18.15
CA TYR A 40 18.28 4.58 -18.17
C TYR A 40 19.71 4.51 -17.61
N SER A 41 19.90 3.87 -16.46
CA SER A 41 21.21 3.72 -15.82
C SER A 41 22.18 2.90 -16.67
N ALA A 42 21.71 1.86 -17.36
CA ALA A 42 22.50 1.06 -18.28
C ALA A 42 22.98 1.88 -19.50
N LEU A 43 22.10 2.75 -20.04
CA LEU A 43 22.44 3.63 -21.16
C LEU A 43 23.62 4.58 -20.83
N TYR A 44 23.63 5.10 -19.59
CA TYR A 44 24.66 6.02 -19.12
C TYR A 44 25.67 5.36 -18.17
N ALA A 45 25.84 4.03 -18.24
CA ALA A 45 26.74 3.30 -17.35
C ALA A 45 28.22 3.75 -17.50
N ALA A 46 28.63 4.15 -18.72
CA ALA A 46 29.97 4.62 -19.01
C ALA A 46 30.16 6.13 -18.84
N ALA A 47 29.12 6.88 -18.44
CA ALA A 47 29.22 8.32 -18.24
C ALA A 47 30.10 8.63 -17.02
N GLU A 48 30.92 9.69 -17.14
CA GLU A 48 31.75 10.18 -16.06
C GLU A 48 30.88 10.64 -14.86
N THR A 49 31.43 10.54 -13.65
CA THR A 49 30.86 11.02 -12.40
C THR A 49 31.76 12.13 -11.85
N PRO A 50 31.56 13.38 -12.28
CA PRO A 50 32.45 14.49 -11.93
C PRO A 50 32.40 14.78 -10.40
N ASP A 51 33.57 15.07 -9.81
CA ASP A 51 33.71 15.40 -8.37
C ASP A 51 33.43 16.89 -8.10
N ASN A 52 32.32 17.40 -8.62
CA ASN A 52 31.85 18.76 -8.40
C ASN A 52 30.37 18.75 -7.95
N THR A 53 30.02 19.72 -7.14
CA THR A 53 28.65 19.92 -6.66
C THR A 53 28.08 21.20 -7.24
N VAL A 54 26.91 21.13 -7.85
CA VAL A 54 26.14 22.27 -8.31
C VAL A 54 25.00 22.51 -7.34
N VAL A 55 24.95 23.71 -6.75
CA VAL A 55 23.93 24.10 -5.77
C VAL A 55 22.93 25.03 -6.42
N ILE A 56 21.67 24.69 -6.40
CA ILE A 56 20.53 25.48 -6.85
C ILE A 56 19.81 26.00 -5.61
N PRO A 57 19.93 27.30 -5.24
CA PRO A 57 19.19 27.87 -4.12
C PRO A 57 17.71 27.85 -4.41
N GLY A 58 16.89 27.44 -3.43
CA GLY A 58 15.45 27.26 -3.60
C GLY A 58 14.74 28.54 -4.08
N GLU A 59 15.16 29.71 -3.55
CA GLU A 59 14.54 31.01 -3.83
C GLU A 59 14.96 31.65 -5.18
N LYS A 60 16.02 31.17 -5.84
CA LYS A 60 16.61 31.83 -7.00
C LYS A 60 16.27 31.14 -8.32
N ASN A 61 16.01 31.97 -9.35
CA ASN A 61 15.82 31.53 -10.72
C ASN A 61 14.72 30.50 -10.92
N PHE A 62 13.67 30.56 -10.11
CA PHE A 62 12.52 29.66 -10.24
C PHE A 62 11.35 30.32 -10.99
N THR A 63 10.48 29.47 -11.52
CA THR A 63 9.20 29.85 -12.14
C THR A 63 8.16 28.85 -11.67
N ALA A 64 7.05 29.31 -11.08
CA ALA A 64 5.90 28.49 -10.72
C ALA A 64 4.87 28.48 -11.86
N ALA A 65 4.27 27.32 -12.11
CA ALA A 65 3.26 27.12 -13.14
C ALA A 65 2.19 26.10 -12.68
N ASP A 66 1.17 25.89 -13.51
CA ASP A 66 0.13 24.87 -13.33
C ASP A 66 -0.59 24.94 -11.96
N GLY A 67 -0.76 26.14 -11.42
CA GLY A 67 -1.43 26.37 -10.13
C GLY A 67 -0.53 26.21 -8.91
N ALA A 68 0.80 26.12 -9.08
CA ALA A 68 1.70 26.10 -7.94
C ALA A 68 1.72 27.44 -7.19
N GLU A 69 1.34 27.45 -5.93
CA GLU A 69 1.48 28.59 -5.01
C GLU A 69 2.87 28.54 -4.36
N ALA A 70 3.88 29.01 -5.09
CA ALA A 70 5.27 29.02 -4.64
C ALA A 70 5.84 30.42 -4.61
N ALA A 71 6.50 30.80 -3.50
CA ALA A 71 7.10 32.12 -3.30
C ALA A 71 8.43 31.99 -2.52
N ALA A 72 9.36 32.90 -2.78
CA ALA A 72 10.56 33.07 -1.97
C ALA A 72 10.23 33.71 -0.62
N GLY A 73 10.89 33.25 0.45
CA GLY A 73 10.63 33.77 1.79
C GLY A 73 11.58 33.22 2.85
N SER A 74 11.15 33.36 4.11
CA SER A 74 11.81 32.79 5.30
C SER A 74 10.90 31.79 5.96
N TYR A 75 11.42 30.63 6.33
CA TYR A 75 10.67 29.58 7.03
C TYR A 75 11.59 28.70 7.87
N GLY A 76 11.09 28.15 8.99
CA GLY A 76 11.84 27.21 9.85
C GLY A 76 13.22 27.72 10.27
N GLY A 77 13.34 29.02 10.59
CA GLY A 77 14.60 29.64 11.00
C GLY A 77 15.63 29.87 9.89
N ARG A 78 15.27 29.65 8.61
CA ARG A 78 16.14 29.90 7.45
C ARG A 78 15.54 30.95 6.53
N ASP A 79 16.41 31.81 5.99
CA ASP A 79 16.10 32.80 4.97
C ASP A 79 16.46 32.25 3.59
N GLY A 80 15.86 32.80 2.55
CA GLY A 80 16.21 32.46 1.18
C GLY A 80 15.69 31.08 0.74
N VAL A 81 14.51 30.70 1.24
CA VAL A 81 13.87 29.43 0.92
C VAL A 81 12.70 29.63 -0.05
N LEU A 82 12.43 28.63 -0.88
CA LEU A 82 11.18 28.52 -1.61
C LEU A 82 10.12 27.94 -0.69
N ILE A 83 8.95 28.57 -0.63
CA ILE A 83 7.78 28.09 0.11
C ILE A 83 6.71 27.75 -0.90
N TRP A 84 6.44 26.44 -1.10
CA TRP A 84 5.42 25.92 -2.02
C TRP A 84 4.28 25.32 -1.22
N LYS A 85 3.15 26.03 -1.15
CA LYS A 85 2.02 25.68 -0.26
C LYS A 85 0.92 24.84 -0.93
N SER A 86 0.72 25.01 -2.22
CA SER A 86 -0.35 24.28 -2.94
C SER A 86 0.01 22.83 -3.12
N LYS A 87 -1.02 21.97 -3.09
CA LYS A 87 -0.91 20.61 -3.62
C LYS A 87 -1.00 20.65 -5.14
N GLY A 88 -0.11 19.94 -5.82
CA GLY A 88 -0.01 19.98 -7.30
C GLY A 88 0.72 21.21 -7.84
N GLY A 89 0.70 21.36 -9.16
CA GLY A 89 1.43 22.39 -9.89
C GLY A 89 2.87 22.02 -10.21
N SER A 90 3.66 22.98 -10.67
CA SER A 90 5.05 22.76 -11.02
C SER A 90 5.94 23.97 -10.65
N VAL A 91 7.19 23.69 -10.27
CA VAL A 91 8.22 24.71 -10.03
C VAL A 91 9.48 24.33 -10.79
N THR A 92 9.96 25.25 -11.63
CA THR A 92 11.11 25.07 -12.52
C THR A 92 12.24 25.99 -12.13
N TRP A 93 13.45 25.46 -11.96
CA TRP A 93 14.70 26.22 -11.78
C TRP A 93 15.55 26.15 -13.03
N ARG A 94 16.30 27.24 -13.30
CA ARG A 94 17.32 27.29 -14.33
C ARG A 94 18.70 27.32 -13.69
N PHE A 95 19.61 26.50 -14.21
CA PHE A 95 20.97 26.35 -13.67
C PHE A 95 21.96 26.00 -14.79
N GLU A 96 23.25 26.09 -14.47
CA GLU A 96 24.36 25.79 -15.40
C GLU A 96 25.14 24.59 -14.87
N MET A 97 25.41 23.62 -15.74
CA MET A 97 26.28 22.50 -15.46
C MET A 97 27.70 22.76 -16.02
N PRO A 98 28.77 22.54 -15.22
CA PRO A 98 30.13 22.81 -15.64
C PRO A 98 30.69 21.79 -16.66
N SER A 99 30.20 20.57 -16.68
CA SER A 99 30.64 19.48 -17.56
C SER A 99 29.56 18.43 -17.76
N ASP A 100 29.71 17.65 -18.83
CA ASP A 100 28.94 16.43 -19.04
C ASP A 100 29.19 15.44 -17.90
N GLY A 101 28.16 14.71 -17.48
CA GLY A 101 28.33 13.69 -16.47
C GLY A 101 27.02 13.20 -15.87
N LYS A 102 27.16 12.18 -15.04
CA LYS A 102 26.06 11.64 -14.22
C LYS A 102 26.16 12.21 -12.81
N TYR A 103 25.07 12.74 -12.31
CA TYR A 103 24.95 13.36 -10.99
C TYR A 103 23.80 12.79 -10.21
N SER A 104 23.96 12.60 -8.91
CA SER A 104 22.85 12.39 -7.99
C SER A 104 22.22 13.72 -7.58
N VAL A 105 20.94 13.68 -7.18
CA VAL A 105 20.22 14.88 -6.73
C VAL A 105 19.80 14.67 -5.29
N ARG A 106 19.99 15.68 -4.43
CA ARG A 106 19.41 15.73 -3.08
C ARG A 106 18.77 17.07 -2.83
N LEU A 107 17.74 17.04 -1.97
CA LEU A 107 17.02 18.23 -1.56
C LEU A 107 17.23 18.49 -0.07
N THR A 108 17.46 19.77 0.28
CA THR A 108 17.28 20.23 1.66
C THR A 108 15.92 20.88 1.76
N TYR A 109 15.01 20.24 2.51
CA TYR A 109 13.60 20.59 2.54
C TYR A 109 13.01 20.59 3.95
N PHE A 110 11.84 21.21 4.07
CA PHE A 110 11.00 21.25 5.26
C PHE A 110 9.56 20.92 4.89
N SER A 111 8.88 20.03 5.63
CA SER A 111 7.47 19.71 5.41
C SER A 111 6.58 20.80 6.04
N LEU A 112 5.78 21.49 5.21
CA LEU A 112 4.91 22.59 5.66
C LEU A 112 3.55 22.12 6.20
N ASP A 113 3.14 20.91 5.85
CA ASP A 113 1.81 20.39 6.16
C ASP A 113 1.88 19.48 7.39
N ALA A 114 1.23 19.85 8.48
CA ALA A 114 1.26 19.08 9.73
C ALA A 114 0.62 17.68 9.58
N ASP A 115 -0.40 17.55 8.76
CA ASP A 115 -1.20 16.33 8.61
C ASP A 115 -0.75 15.45 7.42
N ALA A 116 0.16 15.97 6.58
CA ALA A 116 0.64 15.25 5.41
C ALA A 116 1.47 14.02 5.80
N GLN A 117 1.48 13.08 4.87
CA GLN A 117 2.42 11.98 4.79
C GLN A 117 3.71 12.42 4.08
N ASP A 118 4.44 11.46 3.54
CA ASP A 118 5.60 11.72 2.71
C ASP A 118 5.28 12.69 1.57
N ILE A 119 6.27 13.44 1.14
CA ILE A 119 6.13 14.40 0.05
C ILE A 119 6.45 13.68 -1.24
N GLU A 120 5.43 13.48 -2.08
CA GLU A 120 5.63 12.91 -3.42
C GLU A 120 5.85 14.01 -4.45
N LEU A 121 6.83 13.81 -5.32
CA LEU A 121 7.24 14.75 -6.36
C LEU A 121 7.53 14.02 -7.67
N GLY A 122 7.23 14.65 -8.80
CA GLY A 122 7.82 14.30 -10.08
C GLY A 122 9.02 15.19 -10.38
N LEU A 123 10.00 14.68 -11.13
CA LEU A 123 11.17 15.44 -11.59
C LEU A 123 11.26 15.37 -13.10
N LEU A 124 11.39 16.56 -13.74
CA LEU A 124 11.73 16.68 -15.15
C LEU A 124 13.07 17.40 -15.30
N LEU A 125 13.86 16.94 -16.25
CA LEU A 125 15.05 17.61 -16.73
C LEU A 125 14.81 18.10 -18.16
N ASP A 126 15.01 19.37 -18.41
CA ASP A 126 14.76 20.01 -19.70
C ASP A 126 13.35 19.71 -20.26
N GLY A 127 12.39 19.71 -19.37
CA GLY A 127 10.97 19.48 -19.68
C GLY A 127 10.60 18.02 -19.96
N LYS A 128 11.50 17.05 -19.72
CA LYS A 128 11.26 15.61 -19.94
C LYS A 128 11.45 14.82 -18.65
N THR A 129 10.63 13.81 -18.43
CA THR A 129 10.83 12.83 -17.36
C THR A 129 11.93 11.85 -17.79
N PRO A 130 13.09 11.80 -17.11
CA PRO A 130 14.22 11.00 -17.57
C PRO A 130 13.96 9.49 -17.54
N PHE A 131 13.21 9.00 -16.58
CA PHE A 131 12.80 7.61 -16.42
C PHE A 131 11.52 7.54 -15.57
N PHE A 132 10.83 6.41 -15.57
CA PHE A 132 9.50 6.26 -14.94
C PHE A 132 9.51 6.63 -13.45
N GLU A 133 10.46 6.12 -12.69
CA GLU A 133 10.56 6.34 -11.24
C GLU A 133 10.80 7.82 -10.88
N ALA A 134 11.36 8.61 -11.80
CA ALA A 134 11.50 10.07 -11.60
C ALA A 134 10.16 10.82 -11.56
N SER A 135 9.06 10.18 -12.00
CA SER A 135 7.72 10.76 -11.87
C SER A 135 7.06 10.50 -10.50
N GLN A 136 7.67 9.69 -9.63
CA GLN A 136 7.13 9.23 -8.34
C GLN A 136 8.22 9.21 -7.26
N LEU A 137 8.92 10.33 -7.09
CA LEU A 137 9.94 10.48 -6.06
C LEU A 137 9.27 10.75 -4.71
N VAL A 138 9.80 10.16 -3.66
CA VAL A 138 9.28 10.30 -2.30
C VAL A 138 10.35 10.92 -1.41
N LEU A 139 9.97 11.99 -0.70
CA LEU A 139 10.76 12.58 0.37
C LEU A 139 10.07 12.28 1.70
N PRO A 140 10.74 11.59 2.64
CA PRO A 140 10.11 11.20 3.88
C PRO A 140 9.76 12.40 4.76
N LYS A 141 8.57 12.37 5.37
CA LYS A 141 8.24 13.23 6.47
C LYS A 141 8.71 12.58 7.76
N CYS A 142 9.51 13.33 8.54
CA CYS A 142 10.04 12.83 9.80
C CYS A 142 9.12 13.14 10.97
N PHE A 143 9.16 12.26 11.98
CA PHE A 143 8.35 12.33 13.18
C PHE A 143 9.20 12.09 14.43
N HIS A 144 8.69 12.51 15.59
CA HIS A 144 9.26 12.16 16.88
C HIS A 144 8.15 12.01 17.92
N SER A 145 8.47 11.45 19.07
CA SER A 145 7.53 11.35 20.18
C SER A 145 7.29 12.73 20.82
N GLU A 146 6.02 13.12 20.99
CA GLU A 146 5.61 14.39 21.60
C GLU A 146 6.11 14.53 23.04
N THR A 147 6.14 13.42 23.77
CA THR A 147 6.59 13.34 25.16
C THR A 147 7.44 12.10 25.39
N GLU A 148 8.18 12.05 26.48
CA GLU A 148 8.71 10.77 26.99
C GLU A 148 7.56 9.80 27.31
N ILE A 149 7.88 8.52 27.38
CA ILE A 149 6.91 7.48 27.76
C ILE A 149 6.40 7.74 29.17
N THR A 150 5.12 8.03 29.30
CA THR A 150 4.44 8.28 30.57
C THR A 150 3.74 7.02 31.07
N LYS A 151 3.28 7.03 32.33
CA LYS A 151 2.60 5.87 32.92
C LYS A 151 1.17 6.22 33.30
N ASP A 152 0.28 5.26 33.13
CA ASP A 152 -1.08 5.33 33.67
C ASP A 152 -1.07 5.10 35.20
N LYS A 153 -2.22 5.26 35.84
CA LYS A 153 -2.40 5.04 37.29
C LYS A 153 -2.09 3.62 37.74
N ASN A 154 -2.18 2.65 36.84
CA ASN A 154 -1.88 1.26 37.13
C ASN A 154 -0.39 0.96 36.93
N GLY A 155 0.40 1.95 36.52
CA GLY A 155 1.81 1.86 36.26
C GLY A 155 2.17 1.21 34.92
N ASN A 156 1.20 1.09 33.98
CA ASN A 156 1.49 0.71 32.60
C ASN A 156 1.95 1.92 31.79
N ASP A 157 2.82 1.71 30.84
CA ASP A 157 3.27 2.78 29.96
C ASP A 157 2.18 3.16 28.96
N ILE A 158 2.09 4.46 28.66
CA ILE A 158 1.21 5.03 27.63
C ILE A 158 2.09 5.34 26.41
N ARG A 159 1.65 4.90 25.23
CA ARG A 159 2.37 5.17 23.98
C ARG A 159 2.36 6.66 23.68
N PRO A 160 3.54 7.29 23.48
CA PRO A 160 3.61 8.69 23.14
C PRO A 160 3.05 8.94 21.75
N LYS A 161 2.31 10.05 21.59
CA LYS A 161 1.84 10.51 20.28
C LYS A 161 3.03 10.84 19.40
N GLN A 162 2.98 10.46 18.12
CA GLN A 162 3.98 10.84 17.14
C GLN A 162 3.55 12.14 16.48
N ILE A 163 4.39 13.15 16.57
CA ILE A 163 4.21 14.47 15.96
C ILE A 163 5.30 14.75 14.92
N PRO A 164 5.05 15.65 13.95
CA PRO A 164 6.07 16.03 12.97
C PRO A 164 7.37 16.51 13.63
N TYR A 165 8.50 16.12 13.04
CA TYR A 165 9.81 16.63 13.38
C TYR A 165 10.06 17.90 12.56
N ASP A 166 9.78 19.04 13.14
CA ASP A 166 9.78 20.35 12.48
C ASP A 166 11.21 20.93 12.32
N GLU A 167 12.04 20.21 11.56
CA GLU A 167 13.41 20.57 11.25
C GLU A 167 13.70 20.36 9.76
N TRP A 168 14.76 21.03 9.27
CA TRP A 168 15.23 20.87 7.91
C TRP A 168 15.92 19.53 7.72
N ILE A 169 15.48 18.77 6.72
CA ILE A 169 16.01 17.45 6.37
C ILE A 169 16.72 17.55 5.02
N THR A 170 17.81 16.81 4.85
CA THR A 170 18.48 16.65 3.56
C THR A 170 18.45 15.20 3.16
N GLU A 171 17.79 14.90 2.04
CA GLU A 171 17.65 13.53 1.53
C GLU A 171 17.98 13.44 0.04
N PRO A 172 18.68 12.38 -0.39
CA PRO A 172 18.89 12.09 -1.78
C PRO A 172 17.62 11.57 -2.46
N LEU A 173 17.47 11.84 -3.76
CA LEU A 173 16.43 11.23 -4.57
C LEU A 173 16.85 9.81 -4.95
N GLY A 174 16.11 8.82 -4.49
CA GLY A 174 16.44 7.41 -4.63
C GLY A 174 15.23 6.50 -4.79
N ASP A 175 15.49 5.21 -4.88
CA ASP A 175 14.48 4.17 -4.98
C ASP A 175 13.86 3.88 -3.61
N HIS A 176 12.54 3.79 -3.54
CA HIS A 176 11.78 3.38 -2.36
C HIS A 176 11.19 1.97 -2.50
N THR A 177 11.42 1.32 -3.66
CA THR A 177 10.87 -0.01 -3.96
C THR A 177 11.81 -1.16 -3.60
N GLY A 178 13.06 -0.85 -3.23
CA GLY A 178 14.09 -1.82 -2.83
C GLY A 178 14.79 -2.51 -3.99
N VAL A 179 14.75 -1.94 -5.20
CA VAL A 179 15.48 -2.41 -6.38
C VAL A 179 16.87 -1.79 -6.47
N SER A 180 17.09 -0.63 -5.84
CA SER A 180 18.38 0.06 -5.78
C SER A 180 18.60 0.67 -4.40
N ASP A 181 19.77 0.43 -3.81
CA ASP A 181 20.19 1.07 -2.55
C ASP A 181 20.95 2.38 -2.76
N LYS A 182 21.23 2.76 -4.01
CA LYS A 182 21.94 3.99 -4.35
C LYS A 182 20.99 5.07 -4.84
N PRO A 183 21.29 6.36 -4.60
CA PRO A 183 20.55 7.46 -5.20
C PRO A 183 20.46 7.33 -6.72
N TYR A 184 19.40 7.87 -7.32
CA TYR A 184 19.28 7.92 -8.76
C TYR A 184 20.38 8.81 -9.36
N GLY A 185 21.00 8.33 -10.44
CA GLY A 185 21.95 9.11 -11.24
C GLY A 185 21.27 9.71 -12.46
N PHE A 186 21.38 11.01 -12.62
CA PHE A 186 20.82 11.79 -13.74
C PHE A 186 21.96 12.25 -14.65
N TYR A 187 21.89 11.94 -15.94
CA TYR A 187 22.87 12.39 -16.92
C TYR A 187 22.52 13.79 -17.41
N LEU A 188 23.49 14.70 -17.37
CA LEU A 188 23.40 16.07 -17.83
C LEU A 188 24.62 16.40 -18.67
N THR A 189 24.43 17.22 -19.71
CA THR A 189 25.54 17.80 -20.50
C THR A 189 26.04 19.07 -19.84
N GLY A 190 27.22 19.58 -20.25
CA GLY A 190 27.68 20.91 -19.84
C GLY A 190 26.81 22.01 -20.46
N GLY A 191 26.46 23.04 -19.68
CA GLY A 191 25.70 24.19 -20.16
C GLY A 191 24.39 24.41 -19.37
N ALA A 192 23.47 25.16 -19.97
CA ALA A 192 22.23 25.59 -19.37
C ALA A 192 21.18 24.49 -19.37
N HIS A 193 20.59 24.24 -18.21
CA HIS A 193 19.53 23.22 -17.99
C HIS A 193 18.38 23.77 -17.18
N THR A 194 17.25 23.02 -17.20
CA THR A 194 16.12 23.24 -16.32
C THR A 194 15.83 21.99 -15.50
N LEU A 195 15.58 22.17 -14.19
CA LEU A 195 15.04 21.15 -13.30
C LEU A 195 13.65 21.59 -12.89
N THR A 196 12.65 20.76 -13.15
CA THR A 196 11.26 21.02 -12.74
C THR A 196 10.82 19.96 -11.74
N LEU A 197 10.31 20.39 -10.60
CA LEU A 197 9.57 19.54 -9.68
C LEU A 197 8.08 19.73 -9.92
N THR A 198 7.32 18.64 -9.92
CA THR A 198 5.87 18.64 -10.23
C THR A 198 5.08 17.87 -9.18
N GLY A 199 3.83 18.26 -9.02
CA GLY A 199 2.83 17.42 -8.36
C GLY A 199 3.03 17.19 -6.87
N ALA A 200 3.59 18.16 -6.12
CA ALA A 200 3.73 18.00 -4.67
C ALA A 200 2.40 17.60 -4.02
N LEU A 201 2.37 16.48 -3.31
CA LEU A 201 1.18 16.02 -2.58
C LEU A 201 0.97 16.84 -1.30
N ALA A 202 2.03 17.38 -0.71
CA ALA A 202 2.04 18.19 0.49
C ALA A 202 2.83 19.48 0.29
N GLY A 203 2.57 20.49 1.12
CA GLY A 203 3.35 21.72 1.14
C GLY A 203 4.82 21.46 1.50
N ILE A 204 5.75 22.07 0.75
CA ILE A 204 7.19 21.90 0.93
C ILE A 204 7.93 23.25 0.95
N GLY A 205 8.82 23.43 1.92
CA GLY A 205 9.88 24.44 1.90
C GLY A 205 11.14 23.84 1.30
N ILE A 206 11.80 24.53 0.35
CA ILE A 206 13.05 24.07 -0.27
C ILE A 206 14.12 25.13 -0.04
N GLU A 207 15.18 24.77 0.70
CA GLU A 207 16.35 25.65 0.87
C GLU A 207 17.23 25.58 -0.38
N LYS A 208 17.56 24.35 -0.80
CA LYS A 208 18.44 24.11 -1.96
C LYS A 208 18.21 22.73 -2.55
N ILE A 209 18.59 22.64 -3.83
CA ILE A 209 18.75 21.39 -4.56
C ILE A 209 20.22 21.26 -4.92
N GLU A 210 20.82 20.11 -4.67
CA GLU A 210 22.24 19.88 -4.95
C GLU A 210 22.37 18.73 -5.96
N LEU A 211 23.05 18.99 -7.07
CA LEU A 211 23.52 17.95 -7.98
C LEU A 211 24.96 17.61 -7.57
N TYR A 212 25.20 16.37 -7.20
CA TYR A 212 26.45 15.95 -6.55
C TYR A 212 26.80 14.51 -6.89
N ASN A 213 28.02 14.11 -6.57
CA ASN A 213 28.43 12.72 -6.58
C ASN A 213 29.05 12.38 -5.23
N GLU A 214 28.58 11.30 -4.62
CA GLU A 214 29.19 10.80 -3.41
C GLU A 214 30.48 10.04 -3.75
N LYS A 215 31.52 10.29 -2.95
CA LYS A 215 32.71 9.45 -3.00
C LYS A 215 32.40 8.11 -2.38
N GLU A 216 32.74 7.03 -3.03
CA GLU A 216 32.58 5.70 -2.44
C GLU A 216 33.32 5.66 -1.11
N PRO A 217 32.67 5.17 -0.03
CA PRO A 217 33.33 5.03 1.25
C PRO A 217 34.53 4.08 1.14
N VAL A 218 35.62 4.42 1.82
CA VAL A 218 36.79 3.55 1.91
C VAL A 218 36.44 2.24 2.63
N SER A 219 37.22 1.19 2.44
CA SER A 219 37.03 -0.06 3.19
C SER A 219 37.26 0.14 4.69
N TYR A 220 36.66 -0.69 5.54
CA TYR A 220 36.90 -0.63 6.98
C TYR A 220 38.38 -0.77 7.33
N SER A 221 39.13 -1.63 6.63
CA SER A 221 40.56 -1.82 6.82
C SER A 221 41.36 -0.55 6.58
N GLU A 222 40.95 0.30 5.64
CA GLU A 222 41.57 1.59 5.39
C GLU A 222 41.13 2.65 6.41
N TYR A 223 39.82 2.69 6.71
CA TYR A 223 39.23 3.60 7.68
C TYR A 223 39.80 3.41 9.09
N SER A 224 40.00 2.16 9.51
CA SER A 224 40.49 1.81 10.86
C SER A 224 42.02 1.88 10.99
N LYS A 225 42.74 2.23 9.92
CA LYS A 225 44.20 2.24 9.90
C LYS A 225 44.74 3.27 10.91
N GLY A 226 45.38 2.76 11.98
CA GLY A 226 45.89 3.57 13.08
C GLY A 226 44.81 4.02 14.08
N ALA A 227 43.58 3.57 13.96
CA ALA A 227 42.52 3.87 14.91
C ALA A 227 42.83 3.26 16.28
N LYS A 228 42.54 4.02 17.33
CA LYS A 228 42.64 3.59 18.72
C LYS A 228 41.39 4.00 19.45
N THR A 229 40.92 3.15 20.37
CA THR A 229 39.82 3.53 21.25
C THR A 229 40.12 4.80 22.03
N ALA A 230 39.10 5.55 22.38
CA ALA A 230 39.18 6.71 23.25
C ALA A 230 39.91 6.35 24.55
N GLY A 231 40.67 7.33 25.12
CA GLY A 231 41.62 7.06 26.21
C GLY A 231 40.98 6.70 27.54
N LYS A 232 39.72 7.12 27.76
CA LYS A 232 38.98 6.79 29.01
C LYS A 232 38.03 5.64 28.78
N GLU A 233 37.98 4.74 29.75
CA GLU A 233 36.96 3.69 29.75
C GLU A 233 35.55 4.34 29.81
N TYR A 234 34.74 4.01 28.84
CA TYR A 234 33.40 4.55 28.70
C TYR A 234 32.46 3.46 28.21
N THR A 235 31.27 3.41 28.77
CA THR A 235 30.18 2.57 28.29
C THR A 235 28.86 3.25 28.65
N LYS A 236 27.99 3.47 27.64
CA LYS A 236 26.65 3.97 27.85
C LYS A 236 25.67 3.18 26.98
N VAL A 237 24.55 2.80 27.58
CA VAL A 237 23.46 2.11 26.93
C VAL A 237 22.35 3.14 26.70
N TYR A 238 21.78 3.12 25.50
CA TYR A 238 20.67 3.96 25.09
C TYR A 238 19.49 3.06 24.78
N GLU A 239 18.31 3.40 25.28
CA GLU A 239 17.06 2.71 24.96
C GLU A 239 16.68 3.03 23.52
N ALA A 240 16.43 1.99 22.70
CA ALA A 240 16.20 2.18 21.28
C ALA A 240 14.81 2.79 20.98
N GLU A 241 13.86 2.64 21.88
CA GLU A 241 12.52 3.24 21.80
C GLU A 241 12.49 4.76 22.06
N ALA A 242 13.63 5.36 22.36
CA ALA A 242 13.80 6.80 22.53
C ALA A 242 14.65 7.43 21.40
N PRO A 243 14.21 7.35 20.12
CA PRO A 243 14.93 7.96 19.02
C PRO A 243 14.82 9.49 19.06
N LEU A 244 15.76 10.15 18.37
CA LEU A 244 15.67 11.59 18.11
C LEU A 244 14.52 11.89 17.14
N TYR A 245 14.47 11.17 16.02
CA TYR A 245 13.38 11.19 15.06
C TYR A 245 13.41 9.94 14.16
N GLN A 246 12.33 9.71 13.43
CA GLN A 246 12.16 8.61 12.49
C GLN A 246 11.46 9.07 11.21
N SER A 247 11.69 8.35 10.13
CA SER A 247 11.21 8.65 8.78
C SER A 247 9.73 8.33 8.54
N ALA A 248 8.99 7.81 9.51
CA ALA A 248 7.58 7.51 9.36
C ALA A 248 6.84 7.58 10.70
N LYS A 249 5.60 8.05 10.68
CA LYS A 249 4.73 8.14 11.87
C LYS A 249 4.49 6.78 12.55
N THR A 250 4.60 5.71 11.78
CA THR A 250 4.36 4.34 12.22
C THR A 250 5.56 3.68 12.91
N LEU A 251 6.72 4.33 12.91
CA LEU A 251 7.93 3.89 13.61
C LEU A 251 7.92 4.37 15.08
N TYR A 252 6.89 4.04 15.82
CA TYR A 252 6.71 4.38 17.22
C TYR A 252 7.22 3.28 18.15
N PRO A 253 7.44 3.58 19.46
CA PRO A 253 7.76 2.57 20.46
C PRO A 253 6.71 1.45 20.53
N VAL A 254 7.18 0.21 20.56
CA VAL A 254 6.36 -0.99 20.72
C VAL A 254 6.75 -1.74 21.98
N TYR A 255 5.96 -2.73 22.39
CA TYR A 255 6.24 -3.48 23.61
C TYR A 255 6.56 -4.94 23.32
N ASP A 256 7.55 -5.47 24.02
CA ASP A 256 7.80 -6.91 24.12
C ASP A 256 7.67 -7.37 25.57
N ARG A 257 6.73 -8.27 25.83
CA ARG A 257 6.49 -8.92 27.13
C ARG A 257 6.93 -10.39 27.14
N THR A 258 7.51 -10.85 26.03
CA THR A 258 7.87 -12.26 25.86
C THR A 258 9.22 -12.61 26.45
N SER A 259 10.06 -11.60 26.69
CA SER A 259 11.44 -11.78 27.14
C SER A 259 11.76 -10.97 28.40
N ILE A 260 12.55 -11.58 29.28
CA ILE A 260 13.16 -10.91 30.42
C ILE A 260 14.38 -10.07 30.00
N ASP A 261 14.91 -10.32 28.81
CA ASP A 261 16.18 -9.73 28.35
C ASP A 261 15.99 -8.31 27.76
N THR A 262 14.76 -7.83 27.56
CA THR A 262 14.47 -6.45 27.10
C THR A 262 14.62 -5.43 28.23
N SER A 263 14.87 -4.16 27.88
CA SER A 263 15.01 -3.04 28.79
C SER A 263 14.01 -1.91 28.46
N PRO A 264 13.19 -1.45 29.43
CA PRO A 264 12.89 -2.06 30.71
C PRO A 264 12.02 -3.31 30.58
N SER A 265 12.27 -4.36 31.34
CA SER A 265 11.42 -5.55 31.37
C SER A 265 10.53 -5.60 32.60
N ASP A 266 9.24 -5.87 32.39
CA ASP A 266 8.28 -6.07 33.47
C ASP A 266 7.35 -7.24 33.09
N PRO A 267 7.24 -8.30 33.91
CA PRO A 267 6.40 -9.44 33.58
C PRO A 267 4.90 -9.13 33.70
N ILE A 268 4.52 -8.07 34.43
CA ILE A 268 3.14 -7.74 34.78
C ILE A 268 2.68 -6.48 34.06
N LYS A 269 3.46 -5.40 34.13
CA LYS A 269 3.09 -4.10 33.57
C LYS A 269 3.50 -4.01 32.09
N LEU A 270 2.69 -3.30 31.31
CA LEU A 270 3.05 -2.97 29.94
C LEU A 270 4.22 -1.99 29.94
N ARG A 271 5.26 -2.31 29.17
CA ARG A 271 6.43 -1.45 28.92
C ARG A 271 6.63 -1.29 27.43
N TYR A 272 6.65 -0.05 26.95
CA TYR A 272 7.13 0.25 25.59
C TYR A 272 8.64 0.29 25.65
N ASN A 273 9.26 -0.83 25.30
CA ASN A 273 10.65 -1.14 25.54
C ASN A 273 11.42 -1.59 24.30
N THR A 274 10.80 -1.45 23.12
CA THR A 274 11.44 -1.76 21.84
C THR A 274 10.94 -0.83 20.75
N ILE A 275 11.64 -0.79 19.61
CA ILE A 275 11.20 -0.08 18.40
C ILE A 275 11.42 -0.97 17.18
N GLY A 276 10.49 -0.92 16.20
CA GLY A 276 10.65 -1.61 14.93
C GLY A 276 9.63 -2.71 14.69
N GLN A 277 10.06 -3.98 14.65
CA GLN A 277 9.25 -5.14 14.22
C GLN A 277 8.85 -5.03 12.73
N SER A 278 7.59 -5.36 12.39
CA SER A 278 7.04 -5.23 11.03
C SER A 278 6.99 -3.78 10.55
N ASN A 279 6.84 -2.82 11.45
CA ASN A 279 6.75 -1.40 11.12
C ASN A 279 8.07 -0.83 10.59
N TYR A 280 9.21 -1.49 10.87
CA TYR A 280 10.54 -1.10 10.43
C TYR A 280 11.09 -2.09 9.40
N SER A 281 10.43 -2.19 8.26
CA SER A 281 10.71 -3.22 7.26
C SER A 281 10.74 -2.72 5.82
N SER A 282 10.25 -1.52 5.54
CA SER A 282 10.18 -0.97 4.18
C SER A 282 11.48 -0.26 3.79
N HIS A 283 11.93 -0.47 2.56
CA HIS A 283 13.14 0.15 2.02
C HIS A 283 13.10 1.69 2.16
N GLY A 284 14.23 2.28 2.53
CA GLY A 284 14.37 3.72 2.76
C GLY A 284 13.86 4.21 4.12
N GLN A 285 13.13 3.41 4.91
CA GLN A 285 12.79 3.78 6.28
C GLN A 285 14.04 3.88 7.15
N TYR A 286 14.06 4.86 8.05
CA TYR A 286 15.18 5.01 8.99
C TYR A 286 14.75 5.54 10.35
N ILE A 287 15.60 5.27 11.34
CA ILE A 287 15.51 5.78 12.69
C ILE A 287 16.84 6.43 13.05
N VAL A 288 16.80 7.57 13.74
CA VAL A 288 17.96 8.35 14.16
C VAL A 288 17.99 8.46 15.67
N TRP A 289 19.13 8.14 16.27
CA TRP A 289 19.39 8.28 17.72
C TRP A 289 20.51 9.27 17.96
N THR A 290 20.42 10.01 19.05
CA THR A 290 21.52 10.81 19.60
C THR A 290 22.29 9.99 20.62
N VAL A 291 23.59 9.87 20.41
CA VAL A 291 24.52 9.27 21.36
C VAL A 291 25.58 10.29 21.77
N GLU A 292 25.93 10.31 23.04
CA GLU A 292 26.88 11.27 23.61
C GLU A 292 28.16 10.53 24.04
N VAL A 293 29.31 11.11 23.74
CA VAL A 293 30.60 10.60 24.19
C VAL A 293 31.45 11.70 24.85
N PRO A 294 32.30 11.34 25.85
CA PRO A 294 33.00 12.33 26.67
C PRO A 294 34.22 12.98 25.98
N GLU A 295 34.76 12.33 24.92
CA GLU A 295 35.94 12.82 24.20
C GLU A 295 35.93 12.35 22.73
N ASP A 296 36.64 13.07 21.88
CA ASP A 296 36.84 12.61 20.48
C ASP A 296 37.62 11.29 20.47
N GLY A 297 37.18 10.34 19.67
CA GLY A 297 37.88 9.06 19.57
C GLY A 297 37.10 8.00 18.82
N TYR A 298 37.61 6.78 18.91
CA TYR A 298 36.97 5.62 18.32
C TYR A 298 36.28 4.79 19.40
N TYR A 299 35.06 4.37 19.10
CA TYR A 299 34.20 3.59 19.99
C TYR A 299 33.67 2.37 19.28
N TYR A 300 33.39 1.34 20.02
CA TYR A 300 32.63 0.19 19.54
C TYR A 300 31.15 0.43 19.68
N LEU A 301 30.37 -0.10 18.75
CA LEU A 301 28.91 -0.10 18.81
C LEU A 301 28.39 -1.51 18.99
N GLY A 302 27.36 -1.65 19.81
CA GLY A 302 26.54 -2.84 19.98
C GLY A 302 25.07 -2.48 19.96
N ALA A 303 24.23 -3.46 19.68
CA ALA A 303 22.79 -3.31 19.77
C ALA A 303 22.14 -4.60 20.24
N ARG A 304 21.08 -4.52 21.03
CA ARG A 304 20.22 -5.68 21.26
C ARG A 304 19.11 -5.70 20.26
N ILE A 305 19.03 -6.78 19.48
CA ILE A 305 18.17 -6.89 18.32
C ILE A 305 17.41 -8.20 18.30
N ARG A 306 16.33 -8.21 17.52
CA ARG A 306 15.60 -9.42 17.13
C ARG A 306 15.08 -9.30 15.70
N GLN A 307 15.26 -10.34 14.89
CA GLN A 307 14.62 -10.51 13.60
C GLN A 307 13.89 -11.85 13.61
N ASN A 308 12.61 -11.88 13.92
CA ASN A 308 11.80 -13.09 14.13
C ASN A 308 10.61 -13.19 13.17
N ILE A 309 10.53 -12.30 12.16
CA ILE A 309 9.38 -12.20 11.23
C ILE A 309 9.70 -12.92 9.92
N SER A 310 10.78 -12.53 9.23
CA SER A 310 11.11 -13.04 7.89
C SER A 310 11.94 -14.32 8.00
N THR A 311 11.26 -15.45 8.17
CA THR A 311 11.91 -16.77 8.32
C THR A 311 12.70 -17.14 7.06
N GLY A 312 13.99 -17.45 7.26
CA GLY A 312 14.87 -17.94 6.19
C GLY A 312 15.39 -16.85 5.25
N THR A 313 15.20 -15.57 5.61
CA THR A 313 15.81 -14.42 4.95
C THR A 313 16.53 -13.55 5.98
N ASN A 314 17.49 -12.74 5.51
CA ASN A 314 18.21 -11.79 6.35
C ASN A 314 17.60 -10.40 6.17
N SER A 315 17.76 -9.53 7.17
CA SER A 315 17.44 -8.10 7.08
C SER A 315 18.72 -7.29 7.01
N TYR A 316 18.70 -6.16 6.31
CA TYR A 316 19.86 -5.33 6.10
C TYR A 316 19.62 -3.89 6.53
N ARG A 317 20.66 -3.23 7.07
CA ARG A 317 20.64 -1.80 7.44
C ARG A 317 21.93 -1.13 6.98
N ARG A 318 21.80 0.14 6.59
CA ARG A 318 22.91 1.06 6.37
C ARG A 318 23.11 1.92 7.60
N LEU A 319 24.33 2.03 8.07
CA LEU A 319 24.68 2.88 9.21
C LEU A 319 25.26 4.20 8.73
N TYR A 320 24.67 5.29 9.20
CA TYR A 320 25.25 6.62 9.09
C TYR A 320 25.70 7.11 10.46
N VAL A 321 26.80 7.82 10.46
CA VAL A 321 27.34 8.53 11.64
C VAL A 321 27.48 10.01 11.26
N ASN A 322 26.77 10.88 11.97
CA ASN A 322 26.75 12.31 11.69
C ASN A 322 26.47 12.62 10.20
N GLY A 323 25.51 11.92 9.61
CA GLY A 323 25.05 12.13 8.24
C GLY A 323 25.87 11.47 7.14
N SER A 324 26.94 10.70 7.44
CA SER A 324 27.79 10.04 6.46
C SER A 324 27.96 8.56 6.76
N VAL A 325 28.06 7.74 5.72
CA VAL A 325 28.44 6.32 5.88
C VAL A 325 29.96 6.28 6.17
N PRO A 326 30.38 5.71 7.31
CA PRO A 326 31.79 5.82 7.74
C PRO A 326 32.76 5.01 6.88
N PHE A 327 32.36 3.85 6.36
CA PHE A 327 33.16 2.96 5.52
C PHE A 327 32.24 2.01 4.75
N LYS A 328 32.76 1.34 3.74
CA LYS A 328 32.01 0.55 2.77
C LYS A 328 31.13 -0.57 3.40
N GLU A 329 31.67 -1.27 4.38
CA GLU A 329 30.96 -2.39 5.04
C GLU A 329 29.77 -1.90 5.89
N ALA A 330 29.69 -0.60 6.21
CA ALA A 330 28.56 0.01 6.88
C ALA A 330 27.37 0.33 5.94
N GLU A 331 27.56 0.20 4.61
CA GLU A 331 26.47 0.35 3.61
C GLU A 331 25.44 -0.79 3.68
N SER A 332 25.87 -1.99 4.13
CA SER A 332 25.00 -3.18 4.13
C SER A 332 25.33 -4.09 5.32
N ILE A 333 24.74 -3.82 6.47
CA ILE A 333 24.91 -4.58 7.71
C ILE A 333 23.83 -5.65 7.77
N LYS A 334 24.24 -6.93 7.81
CA LYS A 334 23.37 -8.09 7.81
C LYS A 334 22.89 -8.46 9.20
N PHE A 335 21.60 -8.69 9.37
CA PHE A 335 20.94 -9.21 10.57
C PHE A 335 20.22 -10.51 10.23
N GLU A 336 20.67 -11.61 10.85
CA GLU A 336 20.15 -12.94 10.56
C GLU A 336 18.83 -13.21 11.33
N PHE A 337 17.97 -14.06 10.73
CA PHE A 337 16.76 -14.51 11.39
C PHE A 337 17.05 -15.23 12.70
N ASN A 338 16.42 -14.76 13.79
CA ASN A 338 16.45 -15.42 15.09
C ASN A 338 15.22 -15.06 15.93
N ASN A 339 14.56 -16.07 16.46
CA ASN A 339 13.38 -15.89 17.34
C ASN A 339 13.72 -15.30 18.72
N ARG A 340 15.00 -15.25 19.08
CA ARG A 340 15.46 -14.77 20.40
C ARG A 340 16.18 -13.43 20.24
N TRP A 341 16.09 -12.62 21.27
CA TRP A 341 16.92 -11.43 21.40
C TRP A 341 18.40 -11.76 21.38
N GLN A 342 19.17 -10.99 20.65
CA GLN A 342 20.61 -11.15 20.47
C GLN A 342 21.33 -9.85 20.80
N ASP A 343 22.47 -9.97 21.47
CA ASP A 343 23.43 -8.87 21.52
C ASP A 343 24.23 -8.91 20.21
N TYR A 344 24.07 -7.91 19.39
CA TYR A 344 24.74 -7.75 18.11
C TYR A 344 25.90 -6.77 18.26
N VAL A 345 27.11 -7.20 17.91
CA VAL A 345 28.29 -6.33 17.85
C VAL A 345 28.53 -5.94 16.40
N PHE A 346 28.57 -4.65 16.12
CA PHE A 346 28.86 -4.17 14.76
C PHE A 346 30.27 -4.59 14.35
N GLY A 347 30.39 -5.27 13.20
CA GLY A 347 31.61 -5.93 12.73
C GLY A 347 31.74 -7.40 13.17
N GLY A 348 30.85 -7.91 14.02
CA GLY A 348 30.83 -9.33 14.42
C GLY A 348 32.09 -9.79 15.14
N SER A 349 32.85 -10.74 14.54
CA SER A 349 34.08 -11.26 15.10
C SER A 349 35.23 -10.25 15.13
N GLU A 350 35.18 -9.23 14.31
CA GLU A 350 36.14 -8.11 14.27
C GLU A 350 35.39 -6.80 14.56
N PRO A 351 35.14 -6.46 15.85
CA PRO A 351 34.32 -5.31 16.21
C PRO A 351 34.81 -4.01 15.57
N TRP A 352 33.88 -3.26 14.96
CA TRP A 352 34.22 -2.02 14.28
C TRP A 352 34.50 -0.88 15.25
N LEU A 353 35.60 -0.19 15.02
CA LEU A 353 35.93 1.08 15.63
C LEU A 353 35.32 2.22 14.82
N ILE A 354 34.40 2.95 15.40
CA ILE A 354 33.66 4.04 14.76
C ILE A 354 34.08 5.35 15.42
N LYS A 355 34.45 6.33 14.60
CA LYS A 355 34.87 7.65 15.08
C LYS A 355 33.66 8.46 15.51
N LEU A 356 33.66 8.92 16.75
CA LEU A 356 32.68 9.83 17.34
C LEU A 356 33.36 11.10 17.84
N ASN A 357 32.67 12.22 17.73
CA ASN A 357 33.14 13.50 18.21
C ASN A 357 32.68 13.71 19.66
N LYS A 358 33.42 14.45 20.45
CA LYS A 358 33.03 14.80 21.82
C LYS A 358 31.66 15.47 21.83
N GLY A 359 30.80 15.04 22.75
CA GLY A 359 29.43 15.50 22.87
C GLY A 359 28.47 14.63 22.05
N GLU A 360 27.44 15.24 21.50
CA GLU A 360 26.37 14.56 20.77
C GLU A 360 26.81 14.13 19.36
N ASN A 361 26.43 12.91 19.00
CA ASN A 361 26.57 12.34 17.67
C ASN A 361 25.25 11.70 17.25
N GLN A 362 24.93 11.74 15.97
CA GLN A 362 23.75 11.09 15.40
C GLN A 362 24.13 9.75 14.79
N LEU A 363 23.41 8.70 15.17
CA LEU A 363 23.45 7.38 14.54
C LEU A 363 22.14 7.18 13.80
N LYS A 364 22.18 7.01 12.45
CA LYS A 364 21.01 6.67 11.62
C LYS A 364 21.17 5.24 11.13
N LEU A 365 20.16 4.41 11.33
CA LEU A 365 20.03 3.10 10.68
C LEU A 365 18.93 3.18 9.63
N GLU A 366 19.25 2.88 8.40
CA GLU A 366 18.35 2.91 7.25
C GLU A 366 18.10 1.50 6.72
N VAL A 367 16.86 1.18 6.39
CA VAL A 367 16.48 -0.08 5.75
C VAL A 367 16.98 -0.10 4.31
N VAL A 368 17.79 -1.08 3.97
CA VAL A 368 18.31 -1.30 2.62
C VAL A 368 18.08 -2.75 2.19
N SER A 369 18.10 -3.01 0.90
CA SER A 369 18.05 -4.39 0.36
C SER A 369 19.40 -5.09 0.49
N GLY A 370 20.49 -4.33 0.57
CA GLY A 370 21.85 -4.81 0.76
C GLY A 370 22.25 -5.83 -0.29
N ASP A 371 22.82 -6.96 0.15
CA ASP A 371 23.26 -8.03 -0.75
C ASP A 371 22.14 -8.68 -1.55
N MET A 372 20.87 -8.43 -1.17
CA MET A 372 19.71 -8.96 -1.89
C MET A 372 19.24 -8.08 -3.05
N THR A 373 19.79 -6.87 -3.22
CA THR A 373 19.42 -5.94 -4.30
C THR A 373 19.46 -6.59 -5.68
N GLU A 374 20.56 -7.27 -6.01
CA GLU A 374 20.70 -7.96 -7.30
C GLU A 374 19.70 -9.14 -7.43
N VAL A 375 19.48 -9.91 -6.36
CA VAL A 375 18.51 -11.01 -6.36
C VAL A 375 17.09 -10.48 -6.63
N ILE A 376 16.70 -9.36 -6.02
CA ILE A 376 15.41 -8.71 -6.23
C ILE A 376 15.25 -8.27 -7.69
N ALA A 377 16.26 -7.61 -8.26
CA ALA A 377 16.25 -7.16 -9.64
C ALA A 377 16.16 -8.34 -10.62
N GLU A 378 16.94 -9.41 -10.40
CA GLU A 378 16.91 -10.63 -11.22
C GLU A 378 15.57 -11.38 -11.13
N LEU A 379 14.94 -11.43 -9.93
CA LEU A 379 13.60 -12.00 -9.77
C LEU A 379 12.55 -11.19 -10.53
N GLN A 380 12.64 -9.87 -10.51
CA GLN A 380 11.73 -8.99 -11.23
C GLN A 380 11.84 -9.21 -12.75
N GLU A 381 13.06 -9.27 -13.28
CA GLU A 381 13.32 -9.58 -14.69
C GLU A 381 12.75 -10.97 -15.07
N LEU A 382 13.01 -11.99 -14.25
CA LEU A 382 12.52 -13.34 -14.48
C LEU A 382 10.99 -13.40 -14.56
N VAL A 383 10.28 -12.76 -13.63
CA VAL A 383 8.80 -12.73 -13.63
C VAL A 383 8.27 -11.96 -14.83
N THR A 384 8.89 -10.85 -15.21
CA THR A 384 8.52 -10.08 -16.41
C THR A 384 8.59 -10.97 -17.66
N ASN A 385 9.72 -11.64 -17.86
CA ASN A 385 9.93 -12.52 -19.02
C ASN A 385 8.95 -13.72 -19.04
N VAL A 386 8.64 -14.29 -17.86
CA VAL A 386 7.67 -15.38 -17.74
C VAL A 386 6.25 -14.90 -18.07
N ASN A 387 5.86 -13.70 -17.59
CA ASN A 387 4.55 -13.14 -17.90
C ASN A 387 4.41 -12.78 -19.39
N GLU A 388 5.46 -12.30 -20.04
CA GLU A 388 5.49 -12.07 -21.50
C GLU A 388 5.30 -13.38 -22.28
N LEU A 389 6.08 -14.41 -21.93
CA LEU A 389 5.95 -15.71 -22.54
C LEU A 389 4.53 -16.29 -22.33
N TYR A 390 4.00 -16.19 -21.13
CA TYR A 390 2.63 -16.63 -20.82
C TYR A 390 1.59 -15.94 -21.71
N ARG A 391 1.69 -14.61 -21.88
CA ARG A 391 0.79 -13.83 -22.73
C ARG A 391 0.90 -14.25 -24.20
N GLU A 392 2.10 -14.41 -24.73
CA GLU A 392 2.32 -14.88 -26.11
C GLU A 392 1.68 -16.26 -26.33
N ILE A 393 1.84 -17.19 -25.39
CA ILE A 393 1.21 -18.50 -25.45
C ILE A 393 -0.33 -18.38 -25.48
N ILE A 394 -0.91 -17.55 -24.60
CA ILE A 394 -2.37 -17.35 -24.55
C ILE A 394 -2.90 -16.73 -25.84
N MET A 395 -2.19 -15.78 -26.43
CA MET A 395 -2.60 -15.18 -27.70
C MET A 395 -2.72 -16.21 -28.83
N ILE A 396 -1.97 -17.31 -28.75
CA ILE A 396 -2.04 -18.45 -29.72
C ILE A 396 -3.10 -19.48 -29.32
N THR A 397 -3.15 -19.85 -28.05
CA THR A 397 -3.90 -21.01 -27.56
C THR A 397 -5.26 -20.67 -26.95
N GLY A 398 -5.45 -19.41 -26.53
CA GLY A 398 -6.50 -19.03 -25.60
C GLY A 398 -6.19 -19.42 -24.16
N ALA A 399 -6.95 -18.87 -23.21
CA ALA A 399 -6.79 -19.14 -21.77
C ALA A 399 -7.20 -20.55 -21.33
N SER A 400 -7.95 -21.27 -22.18
CA SER A 400 -8.38 -22.65 -21.97
C SER A 400 -8.07 -23.46 -23.21
N PRO A 401 -6.78 -23.83 -23.42
CA PRO A 401 -6.38 -24.53 -24.63
C PRO A 401 -6.98 -25.93 -24.73
N ASP A 402 -7.22 -26.36 -25.96
CA ASP A 402 -7.52 -27.77 -26.22
C ASP A 402 -6.27 -28.61 -25.99
N THR A 403 -6.33 -29.49 -25.02
CA THR A 403 -5.20 -30.36 -24.62
C THR A 403 -4.84 -31.41 -25.63
N TYR A 404 -5.67 -31.67 -26.62
CA TYR A 404 -5.43 -32.66 -27.70
C TYR A 404 -4.87 -32.03 -28.98
N ARG A 405 -4.85 -30.70 -29.05
CA ARG A 405 -4.32 -29.94 -30.18
C ARG A 405 -2.84 -29.63 -29.98
N ASP A 406 -2.02 -29.94 -30.97
CA ASP A 406 -0.64 -29.42 -31.03
C ASP A 406 -0.66 -28.02 -31.66
N TYR A 407 -0.28 -27.05 -30.87
CA TYR A 407 -0.24 -25.61 -31.26
C TYR A 407 1.12 -25.24 -31.88
N HIS A 408 2.10 -26.13 -31.92
CA HIS A 408 3.46 -25.87 -32.40
C HIS A 408 4.11 -24.62 -31.79
N ILE A 409 3.96 -24.43 -30.47
CA ILE A 409 4.39 -23.24 -29.72
C ILE A 409 5.86 -22.90 -29.96
N ASP A 410 6.71 -23.92 -30.10
CA ASP A 410 8.14 -23.78 -30.39
C ASP A 410 8.46 -23.17 -31.77
N LYS A 411 7.47 -23.17 -32.67
CA LYS A 411 7.59 -22.62 -34.03
C LYS A 411 6.84 -21.32 -34.18
N GLU A 412 5.74 -21.15 -33.48
CA GLU A 412 4.89 -19.93 -33.51
C GLU A 412 5.51 -18.78 -32.71
N ILE A 413 6.17 -19.09 -31.58
CA ILE A 413 6.86 -18.09 -30.77
C ILE A 413 8.33 -18.02 -31.22
N LYS A 414 8.76 -16.83 -31.63
CA LYS A 414 10.14 -16.59 -32.07
C LYS A 414 11.13 -16.88 -30.93
N ASP A 415 12.18 -17.60 -31.25
CA ASP A 415 13.31 -17.94 -30.38
C ASP A 415 12.87 -18.64 -29.06
N PHE A 416 11.72 -19.34 -29.08
CA PHE A 416 11.09 -19.97 -27.92
C PHE A 416 12.07 -20.79 -27.10
N ASN A 417 12.78 -21.73 -27.69
CA ASN A 417 13.68 -22.63 -26.96
C ASN A 417 14.84 -21.90 -26.29
N GLU A 418 15.40 -20.88 -26.97
CA GLU A 418 16.49 -20.05 -26.43
C GLU A 418 15.96 -19.20 -25.25
N ARG A 419 14.83 -18.52 -25.42
CA ARG A 419 14.19 -17.71 -24.38
C ARG A 419 13.86 -18.53 -23.13
N VAL A 420 13.24 -19.70 -23.31
CA VAL A 420 12.91 -20.61 -22.21
C VAL A 420 14.16 -21.14 -21.51
N LYS A 421 15.22 -21.45 -22.28
CA LYS A 421 16.51 -21.84 -21.70
C LYS A 421 17.13 -20.72 -20.88
N ASN A 422 17.17 -19.51 -21.40
CA ASN A 422 17.72 -18.34 -20.69
C ASN A 422 16.95 -18.07 -19.37
N MET A 423 15.62 -18.19 -19.37
CA MET A 423 14.81 -18.09 -18.14
C MET A 423 15.11 -19.21 -17.15
N SER A 424 15.29 -20.47 -17.62
CA SER A 424 15.66 -21.59 -16.75
C SER A 424 17.05 -21.41 -16.12
N ASP A 425 18.04 -21.00 -16.94
CA ASP A 425 19.41 -20.73 -16.47
C ASP A 425 19.42 -19.56 -15.46
N LYS A 426 18.64 -18.49 -15.73
CA LYS A 426 18.46 -17.36 -14.82
C LYS A 426 17.83 -17.79 -13.50
N ALA A 427 16.78 -18.63 -13.54
CA ALA A 427 16.16 -19.14 -12.32
C ALA A 427 17.15 -19.93 -11.45
N GLN A 428 18.03 -20.73 -12.07
CA GLN A 428 19.10 -21.45 -11.33
C GLN A 428 20.09 -20.46 -10.71
N SER A 429 20.58 -19.47 -11.49
CA SER A 429 21.55 -18.47 -11.03
C SER A 429 21.02 -17.69 -9.82
N VAL A 430 19.77 -17.20 -9.90
CA VAL A 430 19.12 -16.45 -8.83
C VAL A 430 19.01 -17.30 -7.55
N PHE A 431 18.60 -18.56 -7.71
CA PHE A 431 18.52 -19.48 -6.57
C PHE A 431 19.88 -19.69 -5.91
N ASP A 432 20.91 -19.97 -6.69
CA ASP A 432 22.26 -20.23 -6.16
C ASP A 432 22.83 -18.98 -5.47
N ARG A 433 22.63 -17.80 -6.05
CA ARG A 433 23.03 -16.53 -5.43
C ARG A 433 22.33 -16.31 -4.09
N ALA A 434 21.00 -16.45 -4.04
CA ALA A 434 20.24 -16.30 -2.80
C ALA A 434 20.72 -17.25 -1.70
N VAL A 435 21.04 -18.51 -2.06
CA VAL A 435 21.59 -19.50 -1.12
C VAL A 435 22.98 -19.10 -0.64
N SER A 436 23.86 -18.59 -1.52
CA SER A 436 25.22 -18.17 -1.15
C SER A 436 25.25 -17.01 -0.16
N LEU A 437 24.21 -16.16 -0.18
CA LEU A 437 24.05 -15.04 0.75
C LEU A 437 23.53 -15.48 2.14
N GLY A 438 23.40 -16.79 2.37
CA GLY A 438 22.97 -17.36 3.65
C GLY A 438 21.46 -17.43 3.83
N ASN A 439 20.68 -17.16 2.77
CA ASN A 439 19.26 -17.43 2.81
C ASN A 439 19.01 -18.94 2.79
N SER A 440 18.15 -19.39 3.68
CA SER A 440 17.96 -20.83 3.84
C SER A 440 17.28 -21.44 2.61
N ARG A 441 17.56 -22.72 2.34
CA ARG A 441 16.82 -23.54 1.36
C ARG A 441 15.36 -23.80 1.80
N SER A 442 14.75 -22.86 2.54
CA SER A 442 13.39 -22.93 3.04
C SER A 442 12.39 -22.92 1.89
N GLY A 443 11.16 -23.28 2.19
CA GLY A 443 10.05 -23.32 1.23
C GLY A 443 9.84 -22.06 0.42
N ASN A 444 10.34 -20.90 0.90
CA ASN A 444 10.20 -19.60 0.24
C ASN A 444 10.79 -19.57 -1.18
N PHE A 445 11.96 -20.21 -1.39
CA PHE A 445 12.61 -20.26 -2.71
C PHE A 445 12.15 -21.44 -3.59
N SER A 446 11.21 -22.26 -3.11
CA SER A 446 10.73 -23.44 -3.86
C SER A 446 10.02 -23.08 -5.17
N ALA A 447 9.42 -21.90 -5.27
CA ALA A 447 8.76 -21.44 -6.50
C ALA A 447 9.77 -21.31 -7.66
N ILE A 448 10.99 -20.84 -7.39
CA ILE A 448 12.05 -20.68 -8.41
C ILE A 448 12.47 -22.05 -8.95
N THR A 449 12.74 -23.02 -8.07
CA THR A 449 13.15 -24.38 -8.48
C THR A 449 12.04 -25.11 -9.24
N LYS A 450 10.78 -24.91 -8.85
CA LYS A 450 9.61 -25.46 -9.57
C LYS A 450 9.44 -24.83 -10.94
N LEU A 451 9.60 -23.50 -11.04
CA LEU A 451 9.58 -22.80 -12.33
C LEU A 451 10.67 -23.35 -13.25
N LYS A 452 11.92 -23.46 -12.74
CA LYS A 452 13.02 -24.04 -13.54
C LYS A 452 12.68 -25.42 -14.09
N LEU A 453 12.18 -26.33 -13.25
CA LEU A 453 11.80 -27.67 -13.68
C LEU A 453 10.72 -27.65 -14.75
N LEU A 454 9.76 -26.74 -14.66
CA LEU A 454 8.71 -26.58 -15.67
C LEU A 454 9.30 -26.08 -17.00
N LEU A 455 10.17 -25.05 -16.96
CA LEU A 455 10.83 -24.51 -18.15
C LEU A 455 11.72 -25.56 -18.84
N ASP A 456 12.48 -26.36 -18.08
CA ASP A 456 13.25 -27.48 -18.58
C ASP A 456 12.35 -28.55 -19.24
N GLY A 457 11.13 -28.70 -18.72
CA GLY A 457 10.10 -29.56 -19.33
C GLY A 457 9.61 -29.02 -20.67
N PHE A 458 9.41 -27.73 -20.81
CA PHE A 458 8.99 -27.07 -22.04
C PHE A 458 10.00 -27.21 -23.17
N ILE A 459 11.29 -27.13 -22.85
CA ILE A 459 12.37 -27.37 -23.84
C ILE A 459 12.33 -28.81 -24.34
N LYS A 460 12.12 -29.76 -23.46
CA LYS A 460 12.10 -31.19 -23.79
C LYS A 460 10.87 -31.59 -24.58
N LYS A 461 9.72 -30.96 -24.27
CA LYS A 461 8.40 -31.31 -24.80
C LYS A 461 7.53 -30.08 -25.06
N PRO A 462 7.79 -29.31 -26.10
CA PRO A 462 7.02 -28.09 -26.40
C PRO A 462 5.51 -28.31 -26.54
N ALA A 463 5.10 -29.48 -26.96
CA ALA A 463 3.69 -29.85 -27.08
C ALA A 463 2.93 -29.91 -25.75
N GLU A 464 3.64 -30.00 -24.59
CA GLU A 464 3.03 -29.99 -23.26
C GLU A 464 2.84 -28.56 -22.71
N VAL A 465 3.35 -27.52 -23.39
CA VAL A 465 3.25 -26.11 -22.93
C VAL A 465 1.79 -25.68 -22.72
N PRO A 466 0.86 -25.92 -23.69
CA PRO A 466 -0.53 -25.48 -23.52
C PRO A 466 -1.22 -26.07 -22.28
N SER A 467 -0.95 -27.33 -21.97
CA SER A 467 -1.55 -28.03 -20.82
C SER A 467 -0.98 -27.51 -19.46
N ASN A 468 0.13 -26.79 -19.47
CA ASN A 468 0.80 -26.30 -18.27
C ASN A 468 0.75 -24.76 -18.09
N ILE A 469 -0.07 -24.07 -18.87
CA ILE A 469 -0.21 -22.60 -18.80
C ILE A 469 -0.57 -22.10 -17.39
N SER A 470 -1.56 -22.71 -16.75
CA SER A 470 -1.99 -22.36 -15.41
C SER A 470 -0.90 -22.58 -14.36
N THR A 471 -0.07 -23.61 -14.54
CA THR A 471 1.08 -23.90 -13.69
C THR A 471 2.16 -22.83 -13.86
N LEU A 472 2.42 -22.39 -15.09
CA LEU A 472 3.38 -21.31 -15.39
C LEU A 472 2.96 -20.00 -14.69
N SER A 473 1.70 -19.59 -14.81
CA SER A 473 1.14 -18.42 -14.13
C SER A 473 1.21 -18.53 -12.60
N SER A 474 0.92 -19.73 -12.06
CA SER A 474 1.01 -19.98 -10.61
C SER A 474 2.44 -19.83 -10.08
N TYR A 475 3.44 -20.29 -10.82
CA TYR A 475 4.83 -20.16 -10.40
C TYR A 475 5.33 -18.72 -10.53
N ALA A 476 4.95 -17.99 -11.57
CA ALA A 476 5.21 -16.56 -11.68
C ALA A 476 4.63 -15.80 -10.47
N SER A 477 3.38 -16.08 -10.11
CA SER A 477 2.74 -15.50 -8.91
C SER A 477 3.47 -15.87 -7.62
N GLY A 478 3.94 -17.11 -7.51
CA GLY A 478 4.73 -17.55 -6.35
C GLY A 478 6.07 -16.81 -6.21
N ILE A 479 6.74 -16.53 -7.32
CA ILE A 479 8.00 -15.76 -7.31
C ILE A 479 7.76 -14.31 -6.91
N SER A 480 6.65 -13.70 -7.35
CA SER A 480 6.34 -12.34 -6.91
C SER A 480 5.97 -12.27 -5.42
N GLY A 481 5.29 -13.30 -4.88
CA GLY A 481 5.12 -13.43 -3.43
C GLY A 481 6.46 -13.55 -2.69
N LEU A 482 7.42 -14.26 -3.27
CA LEU A 482 8.79 -14.31 -2.75
C LEU A 482 9.45 -12.92 -2.79
N MET A 483 9.31 -12.17 -3.88
CA MET A 483 9.86 -10.81 -3.98
C MET A 483 9.33 -9.91 -2.87
N THR A 484 8.03 -9.94 -2.58
CA THR A 484 7.43 -9.19 -1.47
C THR A 484 8.07 -9.59 -0.13
N THR A 485 8.28 -10.89 0.10
CA THR A 485 8.93 -11.39 1.32
C THR A 485 10.38 -10.92 1.44
N VAL A 486 11.14 -10.95 0.34
CA VAL A 486 12.57 -10.56 0.33
C VAL A 486 12.74 -9.04 0.45
N LYS A 487 11.83 -8.27 -0.12
CA LYS A 487 11.82 -6.79 0.01
C LYS A 487 11.50 -6.33 1.44
N SER A 488 10.75 -7.11 2.19
CA SER A 488 10.46 -6.81 3.59
C SER A 488 11.68 -7.12 4.46
N GLN A 489 12.18 -6.11 5.18
CA GLN A 489 13.43 -6.14 5.94
C GLN A 489 13.20 -5.87 7.44
N PRO A 490 12.34 -6.64 8.14
CA PRO A 490 11.95 -6.35 9.52
C PRO A 490 13.14 -6.47 10.49
N LEU A 491 13.20 -5.54 11.44
CA LEU A 491 14.17 -5.56 12.52
C LEU A 491 13.56 -4.89 13.76
N GLU A 492 13.80 -5.45 14.92
CA GLU A 492 13.40 -4.91 16.21
C GLU A 492 14.64 -4.62 17.04
N LEU A 493 14.68 -3.46 17.69
CA LEU A 493 15.76 -3.00 18.53
C LEU A 493 15.25 -2.72 19.95
N ASP A 494 16.04 -3.14 20.95
CA ASP A 494 15.83 -2.89 22.38
C ASP A 494 16.79 -1.81 22.86
N THR A 495 18.10 -1.98 22.65
CA THR A 495 19.12 -1.04 23.12
C THR A 495 20.22 -0.83 22.09
N ILE A 496 20.88 0.34 22.19
CA ILE A 496 22.12 0.67 21.47
C ILE A 496 23.20 0.93 22.54
N THR A 497 24.37 0.30 22.40
CA THR A 497 25.48 0.44 23.34
C THR A 497 26.68 1.06 22.66
N VAL A 498 27.24 2.11 23.25
CA VAL A 498 28.50 2.75 22.87
C VAL A 498 29.54 2.48 23.91
N SER A 499 30.68 1.89 23.55
CA SER A 499 31.70 1.49 24.50
C SER A 499 33.12 1.59 23.95
N THR A 500 34.09 1.87 24.82
CA THR A 500 35.53 1.70 24.53
C THR A 500 36.03 0.28 24.75
N VAL A 501 35.18 -0.60 25.29
CA VAL A 501 35.55 -1.98 25.67
C VAL A 501 34.53 -2.96 25.05
N THR A 502 35.02 -3.93 24.31
CA THR A 502 34.18 -4.93 23.62
C THR A 502 33.38 -5.81 24.55
N ASP A 503 33.96 -6.21 25.71
CA ASP A 503 33.31 -7.10 26.68
C ASP A 503 32.01 -6.48 27.28
N LYS A 504 31.85 -5.17 27.17
CA LYS A 504 30.67 -4.45 27.67
C LYS A 504 29.58 -4.19 26.62
N LEU A 505 29.82 -4.62 25.40
CA LEU A 505 28.80 -4.54 24.31
C LEU A 505 27.70 -5.60 24.45
N SER A 506 27.98 -6.68 25.14
CA SER A 506 27.02 -7.74 25.43
C SER A 506 26.59 -7.66 26.90
N THR A 507 25.28 -7.59 27.11
CA THR A 507 24.70 -7.59 28.44
C THR A 507 24.55 -9.03 28.92
N LYS A 508 24.83 -9.27 30.20
CA LYS A 508 24.69 -10.60 30.79
C LYS A 508 23.21 -11.03 30.68
N ARG A 509 22.96 -12.10 29.94
CA ARG A 509 21.63 -12.74 29.89
C ARG A 509 21.23 -13.21 31.28
N ARG A 510 19.99 -12.96 31.66
CA ARG A 510 19.44 -13.49 32.91
C ARG A 510 19.28 -15.00 32.76
N GLY A 511 19.74 -15.78 33.75
CA GLY A 511 19.81 -17.24 33.66
C GLY A 511 18.45 -17.92 33.60
N PHE A 512 18.43 -19.22 33.29
CA PHE A 512 17.24 -20.08 33.17
C PHE A 512 16.20 -19.90 34.28
N TRP A 513 16.63 -19.83 35.54
CA TRP A 513 15.74 -19.62 36.69
C TRP A 513 15.11 -18.23 36.72
N GLY A 514 15.81 -17.21 36.24
CA GLY A 514 15.27 -15.87 36.08
C GLY A 514 14.11 -15.85 35.05
N ASN A 515 14.27 -16.57 33.96
CA ASN A 515 13.23 -16.68 32.93
C ASN A 515 11.99 -17.42 33.43
N ILE A 516 12.15 -18.55 34.15
CA ILE A 516 11.03 -19.28 34.79
C ILE A 516 10.28 -18.36 35.77
N ALA A 517 11.00 -17.62 36.60
CA ALA A 517 10.38 -16.70 37.57
C ALA A 517 9.64 -15.57 36.86
N PHE A 518 10.17 -15.05 35.75
CA PHE A 518 9.52 -14.05 34.92
C PHE A 518 8.21 -14.58 34.32
N GLN A 519 8.22 -15.75 33.67
CA GLN A 519 7.06 -16.38 33.08
C GLN A 519 5.99 -16.72 34.12
N ALA A 520 6.39 -17.20 35.31
CA ALA A 520 5.48 -17.48 36.42
C ALA A 520 4.79 -16.18 36.91
N LYS A 521 5.52 -15.08 37.02
CA LYS A 521 4.96 -13.77 37.38
C LYS A 521 4.05 -13.23 36.28
N ALA A 522 4.42 -13.36 35.01
CA ALA A 522 3.61 -12.96 33.86
C ALA A 522 2.28 -13.74 33.83
N PHE A 523 2.33 -15.04 34.08
CA PHE A 523 1.14 -15.88 34.19
C PHE A 523 0.25 -15.47 35.37
N ALA A 524 0.83 -15.25 36.56
CA ALA A 524 0.05 -14.77 37.71
C ALA A 524 -0.54 -13.38 37.46
N GLY A 525 0.22 -12.48 36.85
CA GLY A 525 -0.22 -11.13 36.50
C GLY A 525 -1.38 -11.12 35.52
N SER A 526 -1.46 -12.10 34.61
CA SER A 526 -2.56 -12.21 33.63
C SER A 526 -3.95 -12.41 34.28
N PHE A 527 -4.00 -12.83 35.54
CA PHE A 527 -5.25 -12.97 36.32
C PHE A 527 -5.59 -11.74 37.18
N SER A 528 -4.61 -10.88 37.44
CA SER A 528 -4.78 -9.72 38.34
C SER A 528 -4.84 -8.39 37.62
N GLU A 529 -4.31 -8.29 36.40
CA GLU A 529 -4.23 -7.06 35.63
C GLU A 529 -5.30 -7.01 34.56
N ASP A 530 -6.00 -5.90 34.50
CA ASP A 530 -6.95 -5.58 33.45
C ASP A 530 -6.23 -4.80 32.34
N TYR A 531 -5.68 -5.51 31.34
CA TYR A 531 -5.03 -4.89 30.19
C TYR A 531 -6.01 -4.19 29.23
N SER A 532 -7.32 -4.29 29.49
CA SER A 532 -8.33 -3.55 28.72
C SER A 532 -8.48 -2.10 29.19
N SER A 533 -7.93 -1.76 30.36
CA SER A 533 -8.05 -0.43 30.98
C SER A 533 -6.77 0.44 30.92
N ILE A 534 -5.84 0.13 30.04
CA ILE A 534 -4.61 0.92 29.83
C ILE A 534 -4.98 2.33 29.35
N GLY A 535 -4.35 3.35 29.98
CA GLY A 535 -4.60 4.74 29.61
C GLY A 535 -5.80 5.40 30.31
N SER A 536 -6.53 4.69 31.22
CA SER A 536 -7.69 5.27 31.93
C SER A 536 -7.26 6.45 32.82
N GLY A 537 -7.87 7.63 32.59
CA GLY A 537 -7.72 8.82 33.42
C GLY A 537 -8.32 8.67 34.83
N ASP A 538 -8.46 9.77 35.60
CA ASP A 538 -8.85 9.85 37.00
C ASP A 538 -10.13 9.06 37.36
N GLU A 539 -10.18 8.58 38.57
CA GLU A 539 -11.23 7.68 39.14
C GLU A 539 -12.67 8.20 39.06
N GLU A 540 -12.90 9.48 38.86
CA GLU A 540 -14.25 10.07 38.84
C GLU A 540 -15.05 9.79 37.57
N THR A 541 -14.41 9.31 36.49
CA THR A 541 -15.04 9.06 35.18
C THR A 541 -14.72 7.68 34.61
N ASN A 542 -14.79 6.62 35.40
CA ASN A 542 -14.55 5.24 34.88
C ASN A 542 -15.73 4.73 34.04
N ARG A 543 -16.07 5.51 32.96
CA ARG A 543 -17.07 5.12 31.98
C ARG A 543 -16.46 4.09 31.05
N LYS A 544 -17.10 2.94 30.91
CA LYS A 544 -16.68 1.86 30.01
C LYS A 544 -17.75 1.60 28.97
N ILE A 545 -17.32 1.42 27.72
CA ILE A 545 -18.20 0.99 26.64
C ILE A 545 -17.69 -0.31 26.03
N GLU A 546 -18.63 -1.17 25.65
CA GLU A 546 -18.34 -2.40 24.89
C GLU A 546 -18.46 -2.12 23.40
N VAL A 547 -17.36 -2.32 22.68
CA VAL A 547 -17.27 -2.12 21.23
C VAL A 547 -17.05 -3.45 20.54
N TRP A 548 -18.00 -3.86 19.71
CA TRP A 548 -17.83 -5.05 18.88
C TRP A 548 -17.33 -4.68 17.48
N VAL A 549 -16.41 -5.48 16.98
CA VAL A 549 -15.85 -5.32 15.62
C VAL A 549 -15.96 -6.63 14.85
N SER A 550 -16.33 -6.54 13.58
CA SER A 550 -16.40 -7.68 12.65
C SER A 550 -15.20 -7.66 11.68
N THR A 551 -13.99 -7.57 12.23
CA THR A 551 -12.75 -7.45 11.46
C THR A 551 -11.72 -8.50 11.86
N GLY A 552 -10.59 -8.56 11.14
CA GLY A 552 -9.46 -9.39 11.51
C GLY A 552 -8.80 -8.95 12.83
N ARG A 553 -8.02 -9.86 13.42
CA ARG A 553 -7.37 -9.62 14.72
C ARG A 553 -6.41 -8.43 14.68
N ASP A 554 -5.64 -8.32 13.61
CA ASP A 554 -4.66 -7.24 13.46
C ASP A 554 -5.33 -5.87 13.39
N GLN A 555 -6.43 -5.78 12.65
CA GLN A 555 -7.28 -4.59 12.56
C GLN A 555 -7.86 -4.18 13.92
N ALA A 556 -8.36 -5.15 14.67
CA ALA A 556 -8.88 -4.91 16.01
C ALA A 556 -7.78 -4.47 16.99
N THR A 557 -6.56 -5.01 16.83
CA THR A 557 -5.40 -4.62 17.65
C THR A 557 -4.98 -3.17 17.38
N VAL A 558 -4.93 -2.74 16.11
CA VAL A 558 -4.67 -1.34 15.73
C VAL A 558 -5.73 -0.42 16.33
N LEU A 559 -7.01 -0.76 16.16
CA LEU A 559 -8.11 0.01 16.72
C LEU A 559 -8.04 0.13 18.24
N LYS A 560 -7.71 -0.97 18.93
CA LYS A 560 -7.52 -0.98 20.39
C LYS A 560 -6.37 -0.07 20.82
N SER A 561 -5.23 -0.17 20.11
CA SER A 561 -4.06 0.67 20.38
C SER A 561 -4.37 2.17 20.25
N LEU A 562 -5.10 2.54 19.19
CA LEU A 562 -5.54 3.94 18.99
C LEU A 562 -6.56 4.38 20.05
N SER A 563 -7.49 3.51 20.41
CA SER A 563 -8.47 3.80 21.45
C SER A 563 -7.81 4.06 22.80
N ASP A 564 -6.84 3.22 23.19
CA ASP A 564 -6.13 3.33 24.45
C ASP A 564 -5.15 4.53 24.46
N GLY A 565 -4.47 4.76 23.34
CA GLY A 565 -3.46 5.81 23.23
C GLY A 565 -4.01 7.21 22.97
N VAL A 566 -5.21 7.34 22.37
CA VAL A 566 -5.76 8.64 21.96
C VAL A 566 -7.13 8.91 22.54
N PHE A 567 -8.11 8.00 22.34
CA PHE A 567 -9.49 8.23 22.76
C PHE A 567 -9.61 8.24 24.29
N THR A 568 -9.10 7.21 24.96
CA THR A 568 -9.24 7.06 26.41
C THR A 568 -8.56 8.21 27.18
N PRO A 569 -7.31 8.61 26.88
CA PRO A 569 -6.70 9.76 27.57
C PRO A 569 -7.46 11.07 27.35
N LYS A 570 -8.03 11.27 26.15
CA LYS A 570 -8.74 12.51 25.80
C LYS A 570 -10.14 12.61 26.42
N THR A 571 -10.81 11.48 26.63
CA THR A 571 -12.22 11.45 27.02
C THR A 571 -12.50 10.88 28.41
N GLY A 572 -11.56 10.14 29.00
CA GLY A 572 -11.76 9.34 30.22
C GLY A 572 -12.66 8.11 30.02
N ILE A 573 -13.01 7.77 28.77
CA ILE A 573 -13.88 6.62 28.45
C ILE A 573 -13.00 5.48 27.95
N THR A 574 -13.12 4.31 28.56
CA THR A 574 -12.44 3.09 28.14
C THR A 574 -13.28 2.31 27.14
N ALA A 575 -12.71 1.95 25.99
CA ALA A 575 -13.35 1.11 24.98
C ALA A 575 -12.83 -0.34 25.04
N ASN A 576 -13.71 -1.26 25.46
CA ASN A 576 -13.45 -2.70 25.42
C ASN A 576 -13.77 -3.24 24.03
N ILE A 577 -12.74 -3.56 23.24
CA ILE A 577 -12.91 -4.01 21.86
C ILE A 577 -12.93 -5.53 21.83
N SER A 578 -14.02 -6.10 21.32
CA SER A 578 -14.21 -7.54 21.16
C SER A 578 -14.48 -7.89 19.70
N ILE A 579 -13.74 -8.89 19.19
CA ILE A 579 -13.97 -9.42 17.84
C ILE A 579 -15.15 -10.39 17.91
N VAL A 580 -16.25 -10.03 17.26
CA VAL A 580 -17.48 -10.84 17.25
C VAL A 580 -17.96 -11.01 15.82
N ALA A 581 -17.92 -12.24 15.33
CA ALA A 581 -18.44 -12.57 14.02
C ALA A 581 -19.96 -12.79 14.08
N GLN A 582 -20.73 -11.90 13.47
CA GLN A 582 -22.09 -12.13 12.95
C GLN A 582 -23.18 -12.67 13.92
N SER A 583 -23.49 -11.96 15.00
CA SER A 583 -24.69 -12.34 15.75
C SER A 583 -25.44 -11.16 16.42
N LEU A 584 -25.46 -10.00 15.73
CA LEU A 584 -26.07 -8.78 16.29
C LEU A 584 -27.55 -8.95 16.66
N ILE A 585 -28.32 -9.67 15.82
CA ILE A 585 -29.73 -9.91 16.07
C ILE A 585 -29.89 -10.81 17.30
N GLN A 586 -29.12 -11.91 17.39
CA GLN A 586 -29.16 -12.81 18.53
C GLN A 586 -28.69 -12.14 19.84
N ALA A 587 -27.61 -11.34 19.74
CA ALA A 587 -27.12 -10.59 20.90
C ALA A 587 -28.14 -9.56 21.40
N SER A 588 -28.79 -8.84 20.50
CA SER A 588 -29.86 -7.91 20.85
C SER A 588 -31.02 -8.60 21.54
N LEU A 589 -31.42 -9.78 21.05
CA LEU A 589 -32.53 -10.58 21.64
C LEU A 589 -32.17 -11.20 23.00
N SER A 590 -30.89 -11.53 23.22
CA SER A 590 -30.41 -12.10 24.49
C SER A 590 -30.09 -11.06 25.56
N GLY A 591 -30.19 -9.77 25.26
CA GLY A 591 -29.83 -8.69 26.18
C GLY A 591 -28.33 -8.52 26.44
N MET A 592 -27.48 -9.20 25.67
CA MET A 592 -26.01 -9.11 25.71
C MET A 592 -25.45 -8.25 24.57
N SER A 593 -26.15 -7.17 24.21
CA SER A 593 -25.72 -6.28 23.17
C SER A 593 -24.58 -5.35 23.63
N PRO A 594 -23.58 -5.05 22.78
CA PRO A 594 -22.58 -4.03 23.09
C PRO A 594 -23.18 -2.62 23.06
N ASP A 595 -22.37 -1.63 23.38
CA ASP A 595 -22.76 -0.22 23.23
C ASP A 595 -22.63 0.23 21.78
N VAL A 596 -21.48 -0.10 21.13
CA VAL A 596 -21.16 0.26 19.75
C VAL A 596 -20.82 -1.00 18.95
N VAL A 597 -21.21 -1.01 17.68
CA VAL A 597 -20.69 -1.99 16.70
C VAL A 597 -20.09 -1.23 15.53
N LEU A 598 -18.85 -1.58 15.19
CA LEU A 598 -18.13 -1.01 14.06
C LEU A 598 -18.02 -2.02 12.91
N PHE A 599 -17.83 -1.48 11.71
CA PHE A 599 -17.68 -2.24 10.45
C PHE A 599 -18.90 -3.13 10.15
N VAL A 600 -20.08 -2.63 10.50
CA VAL A 600 -21.35 -3.26 10.15
C VAL A 600 -21.60 -3.06 8.67
N ASP A 601 -22.01 -4.11 7.96
CA ASP A 601 -22.39 -4.03 6.54
C ASP A 601 -23.53 -3.04 6.32
N GLN A 602 -23.44 -2.21 5.26
CA GLN A 602 -24.40 -1.13 4.98
C GLN A 602 -25.85 -1.60 4.84
N GLY A 603 -26.10 -2.84 4.45
CA GLY A 603 -27.46 -3.40 4.34
C GLY A 603 -28.11 -3.78 5.67
N SER A 604 -27.37 -3.75 6.77
CA SER A 604 -27.85 -4.22 8.08
C SER A 604 -28.57 -3.18 8.94
N PRO A 605 -28.17 -1.89 8.98
CA PRO A 605 -28.70 -0.92 9.94
C PRO A 605 -30.21 -0.70 9.85
N VAL A 606 -30.76 -0.51 8.65
CA VAL A 606 -32.22 -0.30 8.48
C VAL A 606 -33.01 -1.53 8.93
N ASN A 607 -32.53 -2.75 8.64
CA ASN A 607 -33.16 -3.98 9.07
C ASN A 607 -33.15 -4.14 10.60
N LEU A 608 -32.06 -3.75 11.26
CA LEU A 608 -31.97 -3.72 12.73
C LEU A 608 -32.85 -2.61 13.35
N ALA A 609 -32.86 -1.41 12.74
CA ALA A 609 -33.68 -0.27 13.18
C ALA A 609 -35.17 -0.59 13.12
N MET A 610 -35.66 -1.22 12.05
CA MET A 610 -37.03 -1.67 11.90
C MET A 610 -37.48 -2.62 13.05
N ARG A 611 -36.57 -3.43 13.57
CA ARG A 611 -36.79 -4.33 14.70
C ARG A 611 -36.58 -3.66 16.05
N GLY A 612 -36.33 -2.35 16.09
CA GLY A 612 -36.10 -1.59 17.30
C GLY A 612 -34.78 -1.92 18.00
N GLY A 613 -33.78 -2.49 17.28
CA GLY A 613 -32.49 -2.91 17.84
C GLY A 613 -31.45 -1.80 17.92
N LEU A 614 -31.67 -0.66 17.27
CA LEU A 614 -30.72 0.45 17.21
C LEU A 614 -31.23 1.72 17.87
N THR A 615 -30.31 2.60 18.22
CA THR A 615 -30.58 3.96 18.70
C THR A 615 -30.59 4.93 17.52
N PRO A 616 -31.58 5.81 17.32
CA PRO A 616 -31.54 6.86 16.33
C PRO A 616 -30.44 7.87 16.69
N LEU A 617 -29.72 8.35 15.67
CA LEU A 617 -28.50 9.17 15.85
C LEU A 617 -28.74 10.66 15.61
N SER A 618 -29.82 11.04 14.93
CA SER A 618 -30.11 12.44 14.54
C SER A 618 -30.26 13.40 15.74
N GLY A 619 -30.51 12.86 16.93
CA GLY A 619 -30.72 13.62 18.17
C GLY A 619 -29.42 14.01 18.91
N PHE A 620 -28.27 13.53 18.51
CA PHE A 620 -27.00 13.91 19.16
C PHE A 620 -26.53 15.30 18.70
N ASP A 621 -26.04 16.10 19.65
CA ASP A 621 -25.69 17.51 19.42
C ASP A 621 -24.70 17.73 18.25
N THR A 622 -23.68 16.84 18.13
CA THR A 622 -22.64 16.92 17.10
C THR A 622 -22.98 16.16 15.81
N PHE A 623 -24.20 15.60 15.67
CA PHE A 623 -24.59 14.78 14.52
C PHE A 623 -24.31 15.46 13.16
N LYS A 624 -24.68 16.75 13.03
CA LYS A 624 -24.47 17.49 11.79
C LYS A 624 -23.00 17.69 11.46
N ASP A 625 -22.17 17.94 12.47
CA ASP A 625 -20.72 18.13 12.29
C ASP A 625 -20.06 16.81 11.90
N VAL A 626 -20.51 15.69 12.47
CA VAL A 626 -20.04 14.35 12.09
C VAL A 626 -20.43 14.00 10.67
N THR A 627 -21.70 14.24 10.28
CA THR A 627 -22.15 13.90 8.92
C THR A 627 -21.55 14.78 7.83
N ALA A 628 -21.12 16.00 8.14
CA ALA A 628 -20.41 16.88 7.21
C ALA A 628 -19.02 16.37 6.78
N ARG A 629 -18.49 15.33 7.41
CA ARG A 629 -17.20 14.70 7.07
C ARG A 629 -17.28 13.80 5.83
N PHE A 630 -18.49 13.39 5.45
CA PHE A 630 -18.75 12.39 4.42
C PHE A 630 -19.33 13.01 3.13
N GLN A 631 -19.32 12.25 2.05
CA GLN A 631 -20.12 12.61 0.87
C GLN A 631 -21.61 12.54 1.24
N ALA A 632 -22.42 13.41 0.64
CA ALA A 632 -23.85 13.51 0.98
C ALA A 632 -24.58 12.16 0.79
N HIS A 633 -24.28 11.43 -0.28
CA HIS A 633 -24.87 10.14 -0.61
C HIS A 633 -24.45 9.00 0.34
N SER A 634 -23.35 9.15 1.08
CA SER A 634 -22.86 8.13 2.02
C SER A 634 -23.84 7.85 3.18
N MET A 635 -24.79 8.77 3.41
CA MET A 635 -25.82 8.63 4.43
C MET A 635 -27.12 7.95 3.95
N ASP A 636 -27.32 7.81 2.64
CA ASP A 636 -28.60 7.39 2.04
C ASP A 636 -29.01 5.96 2.47
N ALA A 637 -28.04 5.07 2.67
CA ALA A 637 -28.27 3.70 3.09
C ALA A 637 -28.77 3.56 4.54
N TYR A 638 -28.69 4.61 5.35
CA TYR A 638 -28.90 4.53 6.82
C TYR A 638 -30.13 5.29 7.31
N LEU A 639 -30.86 5.90 6.38
CA LEU A 639 -32.09 6.64 6.72
C LEU A 639 -33.29 5.68 6.81
N TYR A 640 -34.00 5.73 7.94
CA TYR A 640 -35.22 4.99 8.13
C TYR A 640 -36.23 5.80 8.98
N ASN A 641 -37.44 5.97 8.48
CA ASN A 641 -38.53 6.67 9.17
C ASN A 641 -38.15 8.06 9.66
N GLY A 642 -37.38 8.82 8.90
CA GLY A 642 -36.94 10.19 9.20
C GLY A 642 -35.75 10.32 10.12
N ASP A 643 -35.17 9.22 10.61
CA ASP A 643 -33.96 9.19 11.44
C ASP A 643 -32.81 8.41 10.79
N TYR A 644 -31.59 8.76 11.14
CA TYR A 644 -30.39 8.00 10.76
C TYR A 644 -29.98 7.03 11.87
N TYR A 645 -29.61 5.81 11.50
CA TYR A 645 -29.29 4.73 12.44
C TYR A 645 -27.85 4.23 12.35
N ALA A 646 -27.05 4.80 11.46
CA ALA A 646 -25.62 4.48 11.36
C ALA A 646 -24.82 5.69 10.86
N ILE A 647 -23.51 5.66 11.09
CA ILE A 647 -22.52 6.60 10.56
C ILE A 647 -21.54 5.82 9.69
N PRO A 648 -21.23 6.26 8.45
CA PRO A 648 -20.23 5.62 7.60
C PRO A 648 -18.86 5.53 8.27
N VAL A 649 -18.19 4.39 8.16
CA VAL A 649 -16.81 4.18 8.62
C VAL A 649 -15.90 3.98 7.43
N SER A 650 -16.33 3.18 6.47
CA SER A 650 -15.59 2.96 5.23
C SER A 650 -16.50 3.06 4.02
N GLU A 651 -15.93 3.45 2.89
CA GLU A 651 -16.63 3.50 1.61
C GLU A 651 -15.69 3.09 0.49
N SER A 652 -16.17 2.26 -0.43
CA SER A 652 -15.42 1.78 -1.59
C SER A 652 -16.31 1.74 -2.81
N PHE A 653 -15.73 1.98 -3.98
CA PHE A 653 -16.38 1.95 -5.28
C PHE A 653 -15.39 1.48 -6.36
N SER A 654 -15.91 1.05 -7.49
CA SER A 654 -15.09 0.56 -8.59
C SER A 654 -14.45 1.71 -9.36
N MET A 655 -13.18 1.47 -9.75
CA MET A 655 -12.42 2.25 -10.74
C MET A 655 -12.06 1.33 -11.90
N MET A 656 -11.66 1.89 -13.01
CA MET A 656 -11.12 1.14 -14.14
C MET A 656 -9.61 1.05 -14.03
N PHE A 657 -9.06 -0.14 -14.26
CA PHE A 657 -7.62 -0.40 -14.37
C PHE A 657 -7.30 -0.94 -15.75
N TYR A 658 -6.25 -0.44 -16.39
CA TYR A 658 -5.84 -0.92 -17.71
C TYR A 658 -4.32 -0.95 -17.88
N ARG A 659 -3.84 -1.89 -18.68
CA ARG A 659 -2.42 -2.09 -19.03
C ARG A 659 -2.05 -1.18 -20.19
N THR A 660 -1.21 -0.19 -19.91
CA THR A 660 -0.77 0.80 -20.92
C THR A 660 0.08 0.16 -22.02
N ASP A 661 0.98 -0.74 -21.65
CA ASP A 661 1.85 -1.46 -22.59
C ASP A 661 1.05 -2.32 -23.60
N ILE A 662 0.02 -3.01 -23.13
CA ILE A 662 -0.83 -3.84 -23.98
C ILE A 662 -1.75 -3.00 -24.85
N PHE A 663 -2.33 -1.92 -24.28
CA PHE A 663 -3.15 -0.99 -25.03
C PHE A 663 -2.36 -0.31 -26.16
N GLU A 664 -1.14 0.12 -25.90
CA GLU A 664 -0.24 0.67 -26.92
C GLU A 664 0.08 -0.36 -28.00
N SER A 665 0.41 -1.61 -27.63
CA SER A 665 0.72 -2.67 -28.57
C SER A 665 -0.43 -3.03 -29.52
N LEU A 666 -1.67 -2.90 -29.03
CA LEU A 666 -2.90 -3.14 -29.79
C LEU A 666 -3.51 -1.87 -30.40
N ASN A 667 -2.85 -0.72 -30.26
CA ASN A 667 -3.30 0.59 -30.69
C ASN A 667 -4.70 0.94 -30.16
N LEU A 668 -4.94 0.65 -28.86
CA LEU A 668 -6.15 0.94 -28.13
C LEU A 668 -6.00 2.19 -27.26
N THR A 669 -7.12 2.90 -27.07
CA THR A 669 -7.25 3.98 -26.08
C THR A 669 -8.20 3.52 -24.95
N PRO A 670 -8.01 3.97 -23.70
CA PRO A 670 -8.93 3.61 -22.62
C PRO A 670 -10.34 4.10 -22.93
N PRO A 671 -11.39 3.30 -22.63
CA PRO A 671 -12.76 3.65 -22.96
C PRO A 671 -13.30 4.77 -22.07
N GLU A 672 -13.97 5.74 -22.66
CA GLU A 672 -14.76 6.75 -21.94
C GLU A 672 -16.19 6.30 -21.67
N THR A 673 -16.71 5.47 -22.56
CA THR A 673 -18.10 4.99 -22.53
C THR A 673 -18.15 3.46 -22.64
N TRP A 674 -19.32 2.89 -22.31
CA TRP A 674 -19.58 1.46 -22.55
C TRP A 674 -19.54 1.09 -24.03
N ASP A 675 -19.92 2.01 -24.91
CA ASP A 675 -19.81 1.79 -26.37
C ASP A 675 -18.36 1.63 -26.82
N ASP A 676 -17.43 2.35 -26.20
CA ASP A 676 -15.99 2.18 -26.45
C ASP A 676 -15.50 0.89 -25.85
N MET A 677 -16.00 0.50 -24.66
CA MET A 677 -15.68 -0.78 -24.03
C MET A 677 -16.09 -1.95 -24.92
N TYR A 678 -17.25 -1.91 -25.57
CA TYR A 678 -17.65 -2.97 -26.53
C TYR A 678 -16.71 -3.10 -27.73
N LYS A 679 -16.15 -1.98 -28.22
CA LYS A 679 -15.13 -2.01 -29.28
C LYS A 679 -13.85 -2.69 -28.80
N ILE A 680 -13.42 -2.34 -27.57
CA ILE A 680 -12.23 -2.93 -26.93
C ILE A 680 -12.42 -4.43 -26.70
N ILE A 681 -13.58 -4.87 -26.18
CA ILE A 681 -13.88 -6.30 -25.99
C ILE A 681 -13.62 -7.10 -27.28
N ARG A 682 -14.10 -6.59 -28.42
CA ARG A 682 -13.92 -7.27 -29.71
C ARG A 682 -12.45 -7.39 -30.13
N VAL A 683 -11.67 -6.31 -29.97
CA VAL A 683 -10.24 -6.33 -30.31
C VAL A 683 -9.48 -7.27 -29.39
N LEU A 684 -9.77 -7.25 -28.10
CA LEU A 684 -9.14 -8.15 -27.13
C LEU A 684 -9.46 -9.62 -27.42
N GLN A 685 -10.72 -9.93 -27.72
CA GLN A 685 -11.14 -11.29 -28.06
C GLN A 685 -10.50 -11.81 -29.36
N GLN A 686 -10.27 -10.96 -30.36
CA GLN A 686 -9.52 -11.33 -31.57
C GLN A 686 -8.07 -11.73 -31.26
N ASN A 687 -7.53 -11.30 -30.12
CA ASN A 687 -6.21 -11.64 -29.63
C ASN A 687 -6.24 -12.65 -28.46
N ASN A 688 -7.35 -13.37 -28.27
CA ASN A 688 -7.57 -14.28 -27.13
C ASN A 688 -7.42 -13.65 -25.75
N LEU A 689 -7.54 -12.32 -25.66
CA LEU A 689 -7.54 -11.55 -24.41
C LEU A 689 -8.99 -11.23 -24.00
N THR A 690 -9.20 -10.78 -22.78
CA THR A 690 -10.55 -10.50 -22.28
C THR A 690 -10.60 -9.28 -21.37
N VAL A 691 -11.82 -8.89 -20.98
CA VAL A 691 -12.10 -7.80 -20.06
C VAL A 691 -12.59 -8.34 -18.72
N GLY A 692 -12.17 -7.72 -17.63
CA GLY A 692 -12.65 -8.02 -16.27
C GLY A 692 -13.81 -7.10 -15.87
N ILE A 693 -15.05 -7.58 -15.95
CA ILE A 693 -16.20 -6.91 -15.36
C ILE A 693 -16.58 -7.67 -14.09
N PRO A 694 -16.67 -7.01 -12.91
CA PRO A 694 -16.98 -7.70 -11.66
C PRO A 694 -18.24 -8.55 -11.76
N ASN A 695 -18.15 -9.80 -11.33
CA ASN A 695 -19.29 -10.70 -11.28
C ASN A 695 -19.22 -11.59 -10.05
N ALA A 696 -18.53 -12.71 -10.10
CA ALA A 696 -18.37 -13.59 -8.95
C ALA A 696 -16.93 -13.55 -8.43
N ASP A 697 -16.75 -13.50 -7.13
CA ASP A 697 -15.43 -13.73 -6.53
C ASP A 697 -15.00 -15.18 -6.81
N SER A 698 -13.74 -15.37 -7.15
CA SER A 698 -13.13 -16.70 -7.37
C SER A 698 -13.27 -17.63 -6.17
N SER A 699 -13.46 -17.09 -4.97
CA SER A 699 -13.69 -17.85 -3.73
C SER A 699 -15.14 -18.24 -3.50
N ASN A 700 -16.12 -17.59 -4.15
CA ASN A 700 -17.54 -17.83 -3.96
C ASN A 700 -18.34 -17.81 -5.28
N VAL A 701 -18.47 -18.96 -5.89
CA VAL A 701 -19.25 -19.19 -7.15
C VAL A 701 -20.70 -18.66 -7.05
N MET A 702 -21.20 -18.47 -5.84
CA MET A 702 -22.58 -18.06 -5.59
C MET A 702 -22.74 -16.54 -5.45
N ALA A 703 -21.67 -15.79 -5.33
CA ALA A 703 -21.72 -14.34 -5.29
C ALA A 703 -21.72 -13.77 -6.73
N VAL A 704 -22.66 -12.89 -7.02
CA VAL A 704 -22.73 -12.08 -8.25
C VAL A 704 -22.72 -10.63 -7.80
N ASP A 705 -21.90 -9.80 -8.43
CA ASP A 705 -21.82 -8.37 -8.09
C ASP A 705 -23.00 -7.61 -8.71
N THR A 706 -24.02 -7.36 -7.90
CA THR A 706 -25.22 -6.58 -8.30
C THR A 706 -24.92 -5.08 -8.42
N GLY A 707 -23.80 -4.60 -7.89
CA GLY A 707 -23.35 -3.23 -8.00
C GLY A 707 -23.09 -2.78 -9.44
N VAL A 708 -22.68 -3.74 -10.32
CA VAL A 708 -22.54 -3.45 -11.76
C VAL A 708 -23.89 -3.14 -12.40
N PHE A 709 -24.93 -3.90 -12.10
CA PHE A 709 -26.28 -3.62 -12.57
C PHE A 709 -26.79 -2.27 -12.06
N ALA A 710 -26.63 -1.99 -10.77
CA ALA A 710 -27.00 -0.70 -10.18
C ALA A 710 -26.27 0.46 -10.86
N THR A 711 -24.96 0.32 -11.10
CA THR A 711 -24.11 1.29 -11.81
C THR A 711 -24.68 1.60 -13.21
N LEU A 712 -24.92 0.55 -14.01
CA LEU A 712 -25.48 0.70 -15.36
C LEU A 712 -26.88 1.35 -15.36
N LEU A 713 -27.70 1.01 -14.35
CA LEU A 713 -29.05 1.54 -14.19
C LEU A 713 -29.02 3.06 -13.93
N TYR A 714 -28.22 3.51 -12.96
CA TYR A 714 -28.10 4.92 -12.62
C TYR A 714 -27.40 5.74 -13.71
N GLN A 715 -26.43 5.17 -14.41
CA GLN A 715 -25.81 5.84 -15.56
C GLN A 715 -26.78 6.10 -16.70
N ARG A 716 -27.84 5.33 -16.81
CA ARG A 716 -28.93 5.51 -17.78
C ARG A 716 -30.05 6.43 -17.29
N GLY A 717 -29.90 7.00 -16.09
CA GLY A 717 -30.89 7.91 -15.48
C GLY A 717 -32.06 7.20 -14.81
N GLU A 718 -31.97 5.88 -14.67
CA GLU A 718 -33.01 5.06 -14.05
C GLU A 718 -32.80 4.98 -12.52
N LYS A 719 -33.87 4.65 -11.79
CA LYS A 719 -33.86 4.47 -10.34
C LYS A 719 -33.94 2.99 -9.99
N TYR A 720 -33.26 2.61 -8.91
CA TYR A 720 -33.27 1.23 -8.39
C TYR A 720 -34.64 0.86 -7.78
N TYR A 721 -35.21 1.82 -7.03
CA TYR A 721 -36.55 1.71 -6.42
C TYR A 721 -37.54 2.69 -7.07
N THR A 722 -38.82 2.36 -6.96
CA THR A 722 -39.92 3.29 -7.28
C THR A 722 -39.89 4.51 -6.37
N ASP A 723 -40.46 5.64 -6.81
CA ASP A 723 -40.46 6.91 -6.06
C ASP A 723 -41.09 6.80 -4.67
N ASP A 724 -42.07 5.90 -4.51
CA ASP A 724 -42.71 5.62 -3.22
C ASP A 724 -41.96 4.60 -2.34
N MET A 725 -40.81 4.11 -2.79
CA MET A 725 -39.94 3.12 -2.11
C MET A 725 -40.68 1.81 -1.73
N LYS A 726 -41.67 1.42 -2.54
CA LYS A 726 -42.48 0.20 -2.29
C LYS A 726 -42.15 -0.96 -3.19
N SER A 727 -41.41 -0.74 -4.25
CA SER A 727 -40.96 -1.77 -5.18
C SER A 727 -39.60 -1.39 -5.80
N THR A 728 -39.00 -2.34 -6.49
CA THR A 728 -37.89 -2.05 -7.42
C THR A 728 -38.45 -1.64 -8.80
N ASN A 729 -37.61 -0.89 -9.54
CA ASN A 729 -37.99 -0.37 -10.87
C ASN A 729 -37.41 -1.23 -12.00
N PHE A 730 -37.22 -2.54 -11.74
CA PHE A 730 -36.54 -3.42 -12.69
C PHE A 730 -37.40 -3.86 -13.88
N ASP A 731 -38.72 -3.75 -13.79
CA ASP A 731 -39.69 -4.04 -14.84
C ASP A 731 -40.05 -2.82 -15.70
N SER A 732 -39.45 -1.63 -15.43
CA SER A 732 -39.49 -0.51 -16.35
C SER A 732 -38.75 -0.82 -17.65
N ASP A 733 -39.06 -0.14 -18.74
CA ASP A 733 -38.34 -0.35 -20.00
C ASP A 733 -36.82 -0.12 -19.83
N GLY A 734 -36.41 0.94 -19.09
CA GLY A 734 -35.01 1.19 -18.80
C GLY A 734 -34.37 0.14 -17.86
N GLY A 735 -35.13 -0.39 -16.88
CA GLY A 735 -34.69 -1.49 -16.01
C GLY A 735 -34.46 -2.78 -16.79
N ILE A 736 -35.40 -3.14 -17.67
CA ILE A 736 -35.29 -4.30 -18.55
C ILE A 736 -34.09 -4.17 -19.50
N ASP A 737 -33.95 -3.02 -20.15
CA ASP A 737 -32.82 -2.77 -21.07
C ASP A 737 -31.48 -2.84 -20.33
N THR A 738 -31.40 -2.30 -19.14
CA THR A 738 -30.19 -2.39 -18.31
C THR A 738 -29.88 -3.82 -17.92
N PHE A 739 -30.89 -4.62 -17.58
CA PHE A 739 -30.70 -6.02 -17.24
C PHE A 739 -30.23 -6.85 -18.46
N ASN A 740 -30.76 -6.53 -19.67
CA ASN A 740 -30.27 -7.10 -20.92
C ASN A 740 -28.78 -6.81 -21.11
N ILE A 741 -28.37 -5.55 -21.03
CA ILE A 741 -26.97 -5.12 -21.17
C ILE A 741 -26.07 -5.86 -20.20
N TRP A 742 -26.47 -5.94 -18.92
CA TRP A 742 -25.66 -6.63 -17.92
C TRP A 742 -25.49 -8.12 -18.21
N THR A 743 -26.55 -8.81 -18.64
CA THR A 743 -26.49 -10.25 -18.97
C THR A 743 -25.78 -10.54 -20.29
N GLU A 744 -25.82 -9.61 -21.26
CA GLU A 744 -25.13 -9.70 -22.56
C GLU A 744 -23.61 -9.81 -22.42
N PHE A 745 -23.00 -9.14 -21.46
CA PHE A 745 -21.55 -9.26 -21.20
C PHE A 745 -21.11 -10.73 -21.08
N TYR A 746 -21.90 -11.55 -20.44
CA TYR A 746 -21.57 -12.95 -20.13
C TYR A 746 -22.16 -13.92 -21.14
N LYS A 747 -23.37 -13.68 -21.58
CA LYS A 747 -24.08 -14.58 -22.49
C LYS A 747 -23.63 -14.39 -23.94
N ASP A 748 -23.55 -13.19 -24.43
CA ASP A 748 -23.36 -12.87 -25.84
C ASP A 748 -21.91 -12.49 -26.14
N TYR A 749 -21.26 -11.72 -25.27
CA TYR A 749 -19.83 -11.40 -25.38
C TYR A 749 -18.92 -12.45 -24.73
N GLY A 750 -19.47 -13.42 -24.00
CA GLY A 750 -18.70 -14.52 -23.42
C GLY A 750 -17.63 -14.12 -22.42
N LEU A 751 -17.82 -13.02 -21.71
CA LEU A 751 -16.88 -12.62 -20.66
C LEU A 751 -16.88 -13.67 -19.53
N PRO A 752 -15.73 -13.89 -18.88
CA PRO A 752 -15.62 -14.92 -17.84
C PRO A 752 -16.48 -14.57 -16.62
N ASN A 753 -17.26 -15.56 -16.17
CA ASN A 753 -18.09 -15.42 -14.96
C ASN A 753 -17.28 -15.49 -13.66
N GLN A 754 -16.13 -16.12 -13.68
CA GLN A 754 -15.23 -16.27 -12.55
C GLN A 754 -13.79 -16.09 -13.00
N TYR A 755 -13.04 -15.30 -12.28
CA TYR A 755 -11.63 -15.09 -12.56
C TYR A 755 -10.93 -14.45 -11.34
N ASN A 756 -9.64 -14.65 -11.24
CA ASN A 756 -8.79 -13.86 -10.37
C ASN A 756 -8.26 -12.66 -11.16
N PHE A 757 -8.84 -11.49 -10.94
CA PHE A 757 -8.48 -10.30 -11.71
C PHE A 757 -7.01 -9.93 -11.53
N LEU A 758 -6.48 -9.99 -10.29
CA LEU A 758 -5.07 -9.68 -10.01
C LEU A 758 -4.12 -10.52 -10.86
N ASN A 759 -4.30 -11.84 -10.86
CA ASN A 759 -3.42 -12.75 -11.59
C ASN A 759 -3.51 -12.52 -13.10
N ARG A 760 -4.72 -12.37 -13.64
CA ARG A 760 -4.96 -12.18 -15.06
C ARG A 760 -4.57 -10.79 -15.57
N PHE A 761 -4.76 -9.75 -14.76
CA PHE A 761 -4.30 -8.39 -15.06
C PHE A 761 -2.77 -8.33 -15.09
N ARG A 762 -2.14 -8.96 -14.11
CA ARG A 762 -0.68 -9.06 -13.99
C ARG A 762 -0.06 -9.81 -15.17
N SER A 763 -0.58 -10.97 -15.54
CA SER A 763 -0.11 -11.73 -16.71
C SER A 763 -0.46 -11.07 -18.05
N GLY A 764 -1.46 -10.17 -18.04
CA GLY A 764 -1.87 -9.37 -19.19
C GLY A 764 -2.90 -10.01 -20.11
N ASP A 765 -3.44 -11.18 -19.76
CA ASP A 765 -4.53 -11.80 -20.52
C ASP A 765 -5.90 -11.19 -20.24
N MET A 766 -5.99 -10.37 -19.18
CA MET A 766 -7.13 -9.51 -18.86
C MET A 766 -6.62 -8.08 -18.65
N PRO A 767 -6.24 -7.37 -19.75
CA PRO A 767 -5.49 -6.12 -19.66
C PRO A 767 -6.32 -4.89 -19.26
N ILE A 768 -7.62 -5.05 -19.08
CA ILE A 768 -8.53 -4.00 -18.61
C ILE A 768 -9.64 -4.63 -17.77
N GLY A 769 -10.08 -3.93 -16.74
CA GLY A 769 -11.24 -4.31 -15.95
C GLY A 769 -11.59 -3.28 -14.88
N LEU A 770 -12.71 -3.56 -14.20
CA LEU A 770 -13.19 -2.77 -13.06
C LEU A 770 -12.84 -3.48 -11.75
N ASN A 771 -12.41 -2.72 -10.77
CA ASN A 771 -12.18 -3.22 -9.42
C ASN A 771 -12.25 -2.06 -8.41
N GLY A 772 -12.41 -2.36 -7.12
CA GLY A 772 -12.34 -1.34 -6.08
C GLY A 772 -11.04 -0.52 -6.16
N TYR A 773 -11.09 0.76 -5.84
CA TYR A 773 -9.92 1.63 -5.99
C TYR A 773 -8.70 1.18 -5.15
N THR A 774 -8.90 0.39 -4.09
CA THR A 774 -7.82 -0.23 -3.31
C THR A 774 -7.01 -1.26 -4.08
N PHE A 775 -7.50 -1.73 -5.21
CA PHE A 775 -6.74 -2.62 -6.11
C PHE A 775 -5.42 -1.99 -6.55
N TYR A 776 -5.33 -0.66 -6.57
CA TYR A 776 -4.09 0.08 -6.76
C TYR A 776 -3.00 -0.36 -5.76
N GLY A 777 -3.28 -0.31 -4.45
CA GLY A 777 -2.32 -0.74 -3.42
C GLY A 777 -1.97 -2.22 -3.52
N MET A 778 -2.94 -3.06 -3.89
CA MET A 778 -2.71 -4.48 -4.13
C MET A 778 -1.74 -4.71 -5.29
N LEU A 779 -1.89 -3.99 -6.41
CA LEU A 779 -0.97 -4.08 -7.55
C LEU A 779 0.44 -3.61 -7.18
N LYS A 780 0.56 -2.47 -6.49
CA LYS A 780 1.85 -1.94 -6.03
C LYS A 780 2.62 -2.93 -5.14
N GLN A 781 1.93 -3.64 -4.27
CA GLN A 781 2.55 -4.59 -3.35
C GLN A 781 2.84 -5.94 -4.00
N THR A 782 1.89 -6.49 -4.75
CA THR A 782 1.94 -7.90 -5.18
C THR A 782 2.38 -8.10 -6.62
N ALA A 783 2.40 -7.05 -7.44
CA ALA A 783 2.77 -7.10 -8.85
C ALA A 783 3.78 -5.99 -9.23
N PRO A 784 4.91 -5.87 -8.49
CA PRO A 784 5.89 -4.79 -8.73
C PRO A 784 6.56 -4.87 -10.11
N GLU A 785 6.56 -6.02 -10.76
CA GLU A 785 7.12 -6.22 -12.10
C GLU A 785 6.35 -5.47 -13.18
N ILE A 786 5.05 -5.22 -12.97
CA ILE A 786 4.23 -4.44 -13.91
C ILE A 786 4.04 -2.99 -13.49
N ASP A 787 4.74 -2.53 -12.46
CA ASP A 787 4.68 -1.12 -12.05
C ASP A 787 5.15 -0.21 -13.18
N GLY A 788 4.38 0.85 -13.45
CA GLY A 788 4.56 1.73 -14.60
C GLY A 788 3.92 1.26 -15.91
N LEU A 789 3.43 0.01 -15.98
CA LEU A 789 2.79 -0.57 -17.17
C LEU A 789 1.25 -0.57 -17.09
N TRP A 790 0.68 0.12 -16.14
CA TRP A 790 -0.77 0.22 -15.96
C TRP A 790 -1.18 1.56 -15.36
N LYS A 791 -2.44 1.90 -15.52
CA LYS A 791 -3.04 3.09 -14.94
C LYS A 791 -4.43 2.78 -14.36
N MET A 792 -4.80 3.58 -13.34
CA MET A 792 -6.16 3.70 -12.85
C MET A 792 -6.86 4.84 -13.61
N ALA A 793 -8.15 4.68 -13.89
CA ALA A 793 -8.97 5.67 -14.57
C ALA A 793 -10.41 5.64 -14.06
N LEU A 794 -11.20 6.66 -14.41
CA LEU A 794 -12.65 6.68 -14.16
C LEU A 794 -13.32 5.51 -14.90
N ILE A 795 -14.40 4.98 -14.33
CA ILE A 795 -15.16 3.92 -15.00
C ILE A 795 -15.79 4.43 -16.32
N PRO A 796 -16.05 3.53 -17.29
CA PRO A 796 -16.83 3.90 -18.47
C PRO A 796 -18.21 4.39 -18.08
N GLY A 797 -18.65 5.46 -18.70
CA GLY A 797 -19.97 6.02 -18.45
C GLY A 797 -20.95 5.77 -19.59
N THR A 798 -22.18 6.21 -19.38
CA THR A 798 -23.23 6.23 -20.42
C THR A 798 -23.43 7.66 -20.87
N ARG A 799 -23.47 7.89 -22.19
CA ARG A 799 -23.69 9.22 -22.78
C ARG A 799 -25.19 9.56 -22.77
N ASP A 800 -25.53 10.73 -22.22
CA ASP A 800 -26.87 11.24 -22.23
C ASP A 800 -27.24 11.88 -23.61
N GLU A 801 -28.48 12.30 -23.76
CA GLU A 801 -28.99 12.96 -24.99
C GLU A 801 -28.30 14.29 -25.31
N ASN A 802 -27.70 14.94 -24.30
CA ASN A 802 -26.95 16.19 -24.41
C ASN A 802 -25.46 15.97 -24.71
N GLY A 803 -25.01 14.74 -24.76
CA GLY A 803 -23.64 14.37 -24.99
C GLY A 803 -22.77 14.31 -23.75
N ASN A 804 -23.28 14.55 -22.52
CA ASN A 804 -22.56 14.41 -21.28
C ASN A 804 -22.40 12.94 -20.93
N ILE A 805 -21.27 12.59 -20.29
CA ILE A 805 -21.00 11.21 -19.86
C ILE A 805 -21.34 11.09 -18.38
N ASN A 806 -22.38 10.32 -18.06
CA ASN A 806 -22.72 9.96 -16.70
C ASN A 806 -21.85 8.78 -16.24
N ARG A 807 -21.02 8.98 -15.19
CA ARG A 807 -20.13 7.99 -14.60
C ARG A 807 -20.56 7.57 -13.19
N SER A 808 -21.88 7.64 -12.91
CA SER A 808 -22.38 7.17 -11.62
C SER A 808 -21.91 5.76 -11.32
N VAL A 809 -21.44 5.51 -10.09
CA VAL A 809 -20.93 4.20 -9.64
C VAL A 809 -21.53 3.82 -8.30
N CYS A 810 -21.97 2.57 -8.18
CA CYS A 810 -22.48 2.05 -6.92
C CYS A 810 -21.35 1.93 -5.90
N ALA A 811 -21.47 2.63 -4.78
CA ALA A 811 -20.57 2.52 -3.64
C ALA A 811 -21.11 1.51 -2.63
N THR A 812 -20.19 0.85 -1.95
CA THR A 812 -20.45 -0.03 -0.83
C THR A 812 -19.59 0.36 0.36
N GLY A 813 -20.01 0.04 1.58
CA GLY A 813 -19.23 0.42 2.74
C GLY A 813 -19.64 -0.28 4.03
N THR A 814 -18.95 0.09 5.08
CA THR A 814 -19.27 -0.34 6.44
C THR A 814 -19.56 0.87 7.31
N CYS A 815 -20.32 0.64 8.36
CA CYS A 815 -20.81 1.71 9.23
C CYS A 815 -20.66 1.37 10.71
N ALA A 816 -20.85 2.39 11.54
CA ALA A 816 -20.94 2.31 13.00
C ALA A 816 -22.37 2.49 13.46
N VAL A 817 -22.80 1.68 14.43
CA VAL A 817 -24.14 1.76 15.01
C VAL A 817 -24.08 1.79 16.54
N ILE A 818 -25.08 2.42 17.18
CA ILE A 818 -25.32 2.34 18.63
C ILE A 818 -26.48 1.39 18.88
N MET A 819 -26.24 0.37 19.69
CA MET A 819 -27.30 -0.59 20.04
C MET A 819 -28.34 0.06 20.93
N LYS A 820 -29.61 -0.34 20.78
CA LYS A 820 -30.71 0.17 21.61
C LYS A 820 -30.50 -0.08 23.11
N GLY A 821 -29.86 -1.21 23.42
CA GLY A 821 -29.54 -1.66 24.79
C GLY A 821 -28.29 -1.03 25.39
N SER A 822 -27.62 -0.11 24.68
CA SER A 822 -26.46 0.61 25.21
C SER A 822 -26.78 1.28 26.55
N ARG A 823 -25.91 1.09 27.52
CA ARG A 823 -26.03 1.65 28.87
C ARG A 823 -25.59 3.12 28.90
N ASP A 824 -24.71 3.52 28.01
CA ASP A 824 -24.18 4.87 27.93
C ASP A 824 -24.08 5.33 26.46
N LYS A 825 -25.21 5.83 25.95
CA LYS A 825 -25.33 6.25 24.56
C LYS A 825 -24.48 7.48 24.22
N GLU A 826 -24.25 8.35 25.18
CA GLU A 826 -23.41 9.52 25.03
C GLU A 826 -21.93 9.12 24.90
N ALA A 827 -21.46 8.17 25.69
CA ALA A 827 -20.12 7.63 25.56
C ALA A 827 -19.95 6.86 24.24
N ALA A 828 -20.97 6.08 23.86
CA ALA A 828 -21.02 5.39 22.58
C ALA A 828 -20.96 6.37 21.40
N TRP A 829 -21.70 7.48 21.46
CA TRP A 829 -21.67 8.51 20.42
C TRP A 829 -20.30 9.20 20.35
N LYS A 830 -19.70 9.56 21.47
CA LYS A 830 -18.33 10.13 21.51
C LYS A 830 -17.29 9.22 20.87
N TYR A 831 -17.47 7.90 21.00
CA TYR A 831 -16.60 6.94 20.38
C TYR A 831 -16.78 6.91 18.84
N ILE A 832 -18.02 6.95 18.36
CA ILE A 832 -18.32 7.03 16.92
C ILE A 832 -17.82 8.36 16.34
N ASP A 833 -18.06 9.47 17.02
CA ASP A 833 -17.57 10.80 16.62
C ASP A 833 -16.04 10.77 16.48
N TRP A 834 -15.33 10.22 17.47
CA TRP A 834 -13.88 10.09 17.43
C TRP A 834 -13.38 9.18 16.31
N ILE A 835 -13.91 7.95 16.17
CA ILE A 835 -13.37 6.99 15.18
C ILE A 835 -13.67 7.40 13.73
N THR A 836 -14.62 8.28 13.52
CA THR A 836 -14.95 8.84 12.21
C THR A 836 -14.32 10.21 11.96
N ASP A 837 -13.56 10.73 12.92
CA ASP A 837 -12.79 11.96 12.75
C ASP A 837 -11.61 11.78 11.79
N THR A 838 -11.16 12.87 11.21
CA THR A 838 -10.08 12.89 10.22
C THR A 838 -8.80 12.25 10.77
N ASP A 839 -8.36 12.67 11.97
CA ASP A 839 -7.12 12.18 12.57
C ASP A 839 -7.21 10.69 12.93
N ALA A 840 -8.35 10.25 13.48
CA ALA A 840 -8.52 8.86 13.88
C ALA A 840 -8.55 7.93 12.65
N GLN A 841 -9.31 8.27 11.60
CA GLN A 841 -9.37 7.47 10.37
C GLN A 841 -8.04 7.50 9.60
N SER A 842 -7.36 8.63 9.55
CA SER A 842 -6.03 8.73 8.95
C SER A 842 -5.02 7.85 9.69
N SER A 843 -4.98 7.96 11.02
CA SER A 843 -4.05 7.15 11.85
C SER A 843 -4.37 5.66 11.74
N TYR A 844 -5.66 5.28 11.78
CA TYR A 844 -6.07 3.89 11.59
C TYR A 844 -5.62 3.35 10.23
N GLY A 845 -5.85 4.09 9.16
CA GLY A 845 -5.45 3.69 7.81
C GLY A 845 -3.93 3.58 7.64
N GLN A 846 -3.17 4.52 8.21
CA GLN A 846 -1.71 4.52 8.18
C GLN A 846 -1.12 3.33 8.95
N GLU A 847 -1.62 3.07 10.17
CA GLU A 847 -1.16 1.92 10.97
C GLU A 847 -1.53 0.59 10.31
N MET A 848 -2.71 0.49 9.68
CA MET A 848 -3.11 -0.68 8.91
C MET A 848 -2.17 -0.93 7.72
N GLU A 849 -1.86 0.10 6.95
CA GLU A 849 -0.95 0.00 5.81
C GLU A 849 0.49 -0.36 6.25
N ALA A 850 0.98 0.24 7.33
CA ALA A 850 2.30 -0.08 7.87
C ALA A 850 2.41 -1.52 8.39
N LEU A 851 1.34 -2.04 8.99
CA LEU A 851 1.33 -3.40 9.55
C LEU A 851 1.14 -4.48 8.48
N LEU A 852 0.26 -4.25 7.51
CA LEU A 852 -0.20 -5.26 6.56
C LEU A 852 0.18 -4.96 5.09
N GLY A 853 0.80 -3.81 4.85
CA GLY A 853 1.20 -3.35 3.53
C GLY A 853 0.10 -2.60 2.77
N SER A 854 0.45 -2.05 1.61
CA SER A 854 -0.44 -1.21 0.79
C SER A 854 -1.68 -1.94 0.25
N SER A 855 -1.65 -3.27 0.18
CA SER A 855 -2.83 -4.07 -0.17
C SER A 855 -3.95 -4.00 0.88
N SER A 856 -3.64 -3.60 2.10
CA SER A 856 -4.59 -3.43 3.20
C SER A 856 -4.93 -1.97 3.48
N ARG A 857 -4.69 -1.10 2.50
CA ARG A 857 -5.00 0.33 2.58
C ARG A 857 -6.47 0.52 2.90
N PHE A 858 -6.73 1.25 3.97
CA PHE A 858 -8.08 1.52 4.46
C PHE A 858 -8.85 2.44 3.49
N THR A 859 -10.15 2.26 3.43
CA THR A 859 -11.07 3.06 2.59
C THR A 859 -11.92 3.96 3.49
N PRO A 860 -11.39 5.05 4.04
CA PRO A 860 -12.14 5.89 4.96
C PRO A 860 -13.36 6.51 4.27
N ALA A 861 -14.49 6.56 4.97
CA ALA A 861 -15.65 7.32 4.51
C ALA A 861 -15.44 8.83 4.69
N ASN A 862 -14.56 9.25 5.59
CA ASN A 862 -14.20 10.64 5.79
C ASN A 862 -13.34 11.15 4.62
N VAL A 863 -13.86 12.13 3.89
CA VAL A 863 -13.25 12.67 2.65
C VAL A 863 -11.84 13.24 2.92
N LYS A 864 -11.65 13.93 4.05
CA LYS A 864 -10.34 14.49 4.41
C LYS A 864 -9.35 13.41 4.81
N ALA A 865 -9.81 12.35 5.49
CA ALA A 865 -8.94 11.25 5.90
C ALA A 865 -8.35 10.51 4.70
N LEU A 866 -9.09 10.36 3.59
CA LEU A 866 -8.56 9.77 2.36
C LEU A 866 -7.33 10.53 1.85
N SER A 867 -7.35 11.86 1.98
CA SER A 867 -6.25 12.73 1.54
C SER A 867 -4.97 12.57 2.35
N ASN A 868 -5.05 11.93 3.51
CA ASN A 868 -3.94 11.68 4.42
C ASN A 868 -3.41 10.24 4.32
N LEU A 869 -3.90 9.44 3.37
CA LEU A 869 -3.39 8.11 3.07
C LEU A 869 -2.39 8.16 1.90
N SER A 870 -1.61 7.11 1.71
CA SER A 870 -0.48 7.03 0.78
C SER A 870 -0.92 6.93 -0.71
N TRP A 871 -1.70 7.92 -1.16
CA TRP A 871 -2.09 8.08 -2.56
C TRP A 871 -1.19 9.12 -3.23
N THR A 872 -0.82 8.90 -4.48
CA THR A 872 -0.20 9.98 -5.27
C THR A 872 -1.20 11.09 -5.55
N TYR A 873 -0.73 12.28 -5.87
CA TYR A 873 -1.62 13.40 -6.18
C TYR A 873 -2.62 13.06 -7.30
N ASN A 874 -2.14 12.41 -8.37
CA ASN A 874 -2.97 12.08 -9.52
C ASN A 874 -4.04 11.02 -9.20
N GLU A 875 -3.68 9.95 -8.48
CA GLU A 875 -4.64 8.93 -8.05
C GLU A 875 -5.67 9.52 -7.09
N GLN A 876 -5.24 10.38 -6.18
CA GLN A 876 -6.18 11.05 -5.27
C GLN A 876 -7.21 11.90 -6.02
N GLN A 877 -6.78 12.66 -7.05
CA GLN A 877 -7.70 13.43 -7.89
C GLN A 877 -8.68 12.54 -8.65
N LEU A 878 -8.22 11.41 -9.20
CA LEU A 878 -9.08 10.45 -9.88
C LEU A 878 -10.11 9.82 -8.93
N ILE A 879 -9.67 9.37 -7.75
CA ILE A 879 -10.55 8.80 -6.72
C ILE A 879 -11.59 9.82 -6.30
N ASN A 880 -11.18 11.06 -6.00
CA ASN A 880 -12.09 12.13 -5.61
C ASN A 880 -13.10 12.49 -6.72
N SER A 881 -12.67 12.44 -7.99
CA SER A 881 -13.56 12.69 -9.13
C SER A 881 -14.63 11.61 -9.23
N GLN A 882 -14.25 10.34 -9.14
CA GLN A 882 -15.21 9.23 -9.19
C GLN A 882 -16.11 9.19 -7.95
N TRP A 883 -15.57 9.53 -6.76
CA TRP A 883 -16.33 9.55 -5.52
C TRP A 883 -17.49 10.56 -5.54
N LYS A 884 -17.32 11.69 -6.18
CA LYS A 884 -18.40 12.68 -6.37
C LYS A 884 -19.58 12.12 -7.16
N ASP A 885 -19.30 11.23 -8.09
CA ASP A 885 -20.29 10.58 -8.95
C ASP A 885 -20.73 9.21 -8.37
N SER A 886 -20.30 8.84 -7.17
CA SER A 886 -20.76 7.61 -6.54
C SER A 886 -22.12 7.79 -5.86
N PHE A 887 -22.79 6.67 -5.61
CA PHE A 887 -24.06 6.64 -4.88
C PHE A 887 -24.15 5.38 -4.03
N MET A 888 -24.86 5.47 -2.93
CA MET A 888 -25.24 4.30 -2.12
C MET A 888 -26.70 3.94 -2.35
N LEU A 889 -27.00 2.64 -2.45
CA LEU A 889 -28.38 2.19 -2.58
C LEU A 889 -29.14 2.39 -1.26
N PRO A 890 -30.28 3.11 -1.27
CA PRO A 890 -31.13 3.20 -0.11
C PRO A 890 -31.57 1.82 0.38
N GLN A 891 -31.70 1.65 1.68
CA GLN A 891 -32.18 0.42 2.27
C GLN A 891 -33.66 0.56 2.66
N ILE A 892 -34.49 -0.34 2.19
CA ILE A 892 -35.94 -0.36 2.42
C ILE A 892 -36.35 -1.66 3.12
N PRO A 893 -37.55 -1.71 3.71
CA PRO A 893 -38.10 -2.95 4.24
C PRO A 893 -38.12 -4.08 3.20
N GLY A 894 -37.39 -5.14 3.46
CA GLY A 894 -37.27 -6.26 2.52
C GLY A 894 -36.10 -6.15 1.51
N SER A 895 -35.27 -5.09 1.54
CA SER A 895 -34.13 -4.90 0.63
C SER A 895 -33.18 -6.10 0.55
N TYR A 896 -32.99 -6.84 1.66
CA TYR A 896 -32.15 -8.06 1.68
C TYR A 896 -32.61 -9.17 0.69
N ILE A 897 -33.83 -9.09 0.19
CA ILE A 897 -34.38 -10.01 -0.82
C ILE A 897 -34.06 -9.56 -2.24
N VAL A 898 -33.85 -8.28 -2.46
CA VAL A 898 -33.65 -7.69 -3.80
C VAL A 898 -32.42 -8.32 -4.45
N ASP A 899 -31.25 -8.23 -3.80
CA ASP A 899 -30.01 -8.78 -4.35
C ASP A 899 -30.10 -10.28 -4.62
N ARG A 900 -30.67 -11.04 -3.69
CA ARG A 900 -30.85 -12.49 -3.86
C ARG A 900 -31.69 -12.83 -5.10
N ASN A 901 -32.79 -12.10 -5.34
CA ASN A 901 -33.64 -12.33 -6.50
C ASN A 901 -33.00 -11.82 -7.79
N LEU A 902 -32.32 -10.69 -7.76
CA LEU A 902 -31.56 -10.18 -8.91
C LEU A 902 -30.44 -11.13 -9.33
N ILE A 903 -29.68 -11.67 -8.37
CA ILE A 903 -28.69 -12.73 -8.61
C ILE A 903 -29.33 -13.98 -9.21
N SER A 904 -30.51 -14.38 -8.72
CA SER A 904 -31.23 -15.55 -9.25
C SER A 904 -31.73 -15.32 -10.67
N ALA A 905 -32.22 -14.11 -10.98
CA ALA A 905 -32.63 -13.72 -12.33
C ALA A 905 -31.43 -13.72 -13.30
N PHE A 906 -30.31 -13.13 -12.88
CA PHE A 906 -29.07 -13.16 -13.65
C PHE A 906 -28.63 -14.58 -14.00
N ARG A 907 -28.54 -15.44 -13.00
CA ARG A 907 -28.14 -16.85 -13.19
C ARG A 907 -29.06 -17.59 -14.14
N LYS A 908 -30.35 -17.36 -14.03
CA LYS A 908 -31.33 -18.01 -14.91
C LYS A 908 -31.14 -17.62 -16.38
N VAL A 909 -30.79 -16.36 -16.64
CA VAL A 909 -30.47 -15.89 -18.01
C VAL A 909 -29.11 -16.42 -18.48
N VAL A 910 -28.07 -16.22 -17.69
CA VAL A 910 -26.70 -16.53 -18.12
C VAL A 910 -26.43 -18.03 -18.21
N TYR A 911 -26.89 -18.83 -17.23
CA TYR A 911 -26.59 -20.26 -17.19
C TYR A 911 -27.68 -21.14 -17.76
N SER A 912 -28.93 -20.67 -17.84
CA SER A 912 -30.05 -21.46 -18.35
C SER A 912 -30.65 -20.88 -19.65
N SER A 913 -30.04 -19.82 -20.19
CA SER A 913 -30.47 -19.17 -21.45
C SER A 913 -31.95 -18.73 -21.46
N ALA A 914 -32.50 -18.38 -20.29
CA ALA A 914 -33.84 -17.85 -20.17
C ALA A 914 -33.97 -16.49 -20.86
N ASN A 915 -35.20 -16.12 -21.24
CA ASN A 915 -35.48 -14.78 -21.79
C ASN A 915 -35.25 -13.71 -20.71
N PRO A 916 -34.37 -12.71 -20.95
CA PRO A 916 -34.03 -11.73 -19.93
C PRO A 916 -35.23 -10.88 -19.47
N ARG A 917 -36.04 -10.36 -20.42
CA ARG A 917 -37.23 -9.56 -20.12
C ARG A 917 -38.23 -10.29 -19.24
N GLU A 918 -38.64 -11.49 -19.67
CA GLU A 918 -39.60 -12.31 -18.91
C GLU A 918 -39.03 -12.66 -17.51
N THR A 919 -37.75 -12.93 -17.45
CA THR A 919 -37.08 -13.30 -16.19
C THR A 919 -37.06 -12.16 -15.21
N ILE A 920 -36.58 -10.96 -15.62
CA ILE A 920 -36.49 -9.83 -14.67
C ILE A 920 -37.89 -9.37 -14.21
N VAL A 921 -38.87 -9.33 -15.07
CA VAL A 921 -40.24 -8.99 -14.69
C VAL A 921 -40.81 -10.01 -13.69
N ALA A 922 -40.61 -11.30 -13.89
CA ALA A 922 -41.08 -12.33 -12.96
C ALA A 922 -40.39 -12.21 -11.57
N TYR A 923 -39.10 -11.90 -11.54
CA TYR A 923 -38.37 -11.72 -10.29
C TYR A 923 -38.70 -10.39 -9.61
N ASN A 924 -38.97 -9.32 -10.40
CA ASN A 924 -39.44 -8.05 -9.85
C ASN A 924 -40.76 -8.21 -9.12
N ASN A 925 -41.73 -8.91 -9.68
CA ASN A 925 -42.98 -9.25 -9.00
C ASN A 925 -42.77 -10.03 -7.68
N THR A 926 -41.76 -10.91 -7.64
CA THR A 926 -41.42 -11.64 -6.41
C THR A 926 -40.84 -10.71 -5.36
N ILE A 927 -39.98 -9.78 -5.75
CA ILE A 927 -39.38 -8.76 -4.89
C ILE A 927 -40.46 -7.85 -4.32
N GLU A 928 -41.34 -7.34 -5.16
CA GLU A 928 -42.46 -6.45 -4.77
C GLU A 928 -43.36 -7.12 -3.73
N ASN A 929 -43.78 -8.35 -3.97
CA ASN A 929 -44.61 -9.10 -3.03
C ASN A 929 -43.94 -9.25 -1.65
N GLU A 930 -42.63 -9.46 -1.61
CA GLU A 930 -41.89 -9.62 -0.36
C GLU A 930 -41.69 -8.28 0.35
N ILE A 931 -41.43 -7.19 -0.38
CA ILE A 931 -41.35 -5.83 0.16
C ILE A 931 -42.70 -5.47 0.80
N LEU A 932 -43.81 -5.67 0.10
CA LEU A 932 -45.16 -5.39 0.60
C LEU A 932 -45.47 -6.25 1.84
N ARG A 933 -45.08 -7.55 1.84
CA ARG A 933 -45.22 -8.43 3.01
C ARG A 933 -44.47 -7.88 4.21
N LYS A 934 -43.20 -7.41 4.02
CA LYS A 934 -42.40 -6.84 5.09
C LYS A 934 -42.94 -5.51 5.59
N ARG A 935 -43.44 -4.66 4.71
CA ARG A 935 -44.08 -3.40 5.08
C ARG A 935 -45.30 -3.64 6.00
N LYS A 936 -46.15 -4.65 5.64
CA LYS A 936 -47.26 -5.06 6.52
C LYS A 936 -46.82 -5.66 7.85
N GLU A 937 -45.76 -6.48 7.85
CA GLU A 937 -45.19 -7.07 9.08
C GLU A 937 -44.76 -5.96 10.05
N PHE A 938 -44.16 -4.91 9.55
CA PHE A 938 -43.69 -3.76 10.34
C PHE A 938 -44.67 -2.60 10.46
N LYS A 939 -45.93 -2.77 10.00
CA LYS A 939 -47.02 -1.78 10.10
C LYS A 939 -46.62 -0.42 9.47
N LEU A 940 -46.04 -0.45 8.30
CA LEU A 940 -45.61 0.73 7.57
C LEU A 940 -46.61 1.21 6.51
N ASP A 941 -47.72 0.49 6.32
CA ASP A 941 -48.86 0.81 5.44
C ASP A 941 -50.16 0.93 6.23
#